data_e6a38a6e2d1534a42ce04bc0650f6438
#
_entry.id   e6a38a6e2d1534a42ce04bc0650f6438
#
_cell.length_a   1.000
_cell.length_b   1.000
_cell.length_c   1.000
_cell.angle_alpha   90.00
_cell.angle_beta   90.00
_cell.angle_gamma   90.00
#
_symmetry.space_group_name_H-M   'P 1'
#
loop_
_entity.id
_entity.type
_entity.pdbx_description
1 polymer ?
#
loop_
_entity_poly.entity_id
_entity_poly.type
_entity_poly.pdbx_seq_one_letter_code
_entity_poly.pdbx_strand_id
1 'polypeptide(L)'
;MRRSFRLAGLVVVALCAATPLVSSQSAPPPLRGYTPARVASQRDVERAYQALPAADRIEQWHRYFTSVPHPATSPRTKAIAERIAQAWRDQGLEDVTIHRYDVLSSNPRQVRLEMVAPRRYVPTLREDPYPADPDTARRDISSAWLSFSASGDVTAPVVYANSGNPEDYDRLRAAGIDPRGKIVIVRYSNPYSYRGFKALTAEREGAAGLIVYSDPAEDGFTQGDVFPTGPWGPESHFQRGGIAYDYIVPGDPLTPGWASTPGAHRIPRAEAVSIPKIMGVPLSWRDARPIMESLGGPAAPPEWQGAMGFEYRLGGEARVRMTVDMRTDIQPNWVVEARIRGSERPDEWIALGNHHDAWVFGGVDPSSGTASLMETTRGLGELLRQGRRPRRTLVFCAWDGEEVTLTGSTEWGEQFASELRRNLVAYLNVDSSASGPNFEANAVGSLAPLLVDVARDVQAPTGTSLYDAWKNSGPPAPGLPDGSLPDQALVTTRIGSGSDHTVFLNYLSRPVVDMTFNGPYGVYHSAYDSHYWISRIGDPGFRYHTAMARYWGTLALRLANADVLPYQMDEYAASVREFVRELDRIPDLSRHLDTQPLVERTRALRTTARRLHLRVDAALAKGAISAEAADRLNQDLLAFEGNWAHPAGIPGRPWFKHLLYAPRYTYAAMTLPGITEAAEAGNWPLAREQATLVEAAIAKNEALLAAAADRLAASAPPPETLEARLRAIRDRVDGRMAVYVENLATREQVAIDADSEYETFSVIKVPIMATVLERVRQGTLTLDQRVAMNLDQRRIPSGVLYALDPGLQPTVRDLLTLMIIISDNQATDALADLVGREQITAHMASLGLTNTRIRFSDLDWDRLWLSGLEPGWADASGDRTIGFPFDNYPGAQVSEAFRRVIEDTGLYFGRSTARDLGRLFAMMARGELVSKDASALMIDILKRQQVNDRLPRYLGDGVTIAHKTGDGQPWVANDAGIVWVRGQPIVMVVLTGHHRGHSDELREAEGRIAEAVVRHYGGM
;
A
#
# COMPACT_ATOMS: atom_id res chain seq x y z
N MET A 1 60.78 -58.35 5.70
CA MET A 1 60.43 -59.81 5.36
C MET A 1 59.07 -59.80 4.69
N ARG A 2 59.06 -60.08 3.39
CA ARG A 2 58.16 -61.05 2.66
C ARG A 2 56.65 -60.72 2.81
N ARG A 3 55.77 -60.63 1.78
CA ARG A 3 55.83 -61.11 0.38
C ARG A 3 54.73 -60.46 -0.41
N SER A 4 55.03 -60.15 -1.64
CA SER A 4 54.16 -59.82 -2.73
C SER A 4 53.03 -60.86 -3.01
N PHE A 5 51.87 -60.38 -3.42
CA PHE A 5 51.01 -61.19 -4.36
C PHE A 5 50.37 -60.21 -5.38
N ARG A 6 50.69 -60.42 -6.63
CA ARG A 6 50.06 -59.84 -7.79
C ARG A 6 48.81 -60.60 -8.14
N LEU A 7 47.72 -59.95 -8.38
CA LEU A 7 46.65 -60.54 -9.19
C LEU A 7 46.20 -59.46 -10.20
N ALA A 8 46.27 -59.85 -11.45
CA ALA A 8 45.79 -59.11 -12.59
C ALA A 8 44.24 -59.19 -12.66
N GLY A 9 43.56 -58.10 -12.81
CA GLY A 9 42.10 -58.07 -13.02
C GLY A 9 41.76 -57.19 -14.21
N LEU A 10 41.11 -57.73 -15.21
CA LEU A 10 40.66 -57.13 -16.46
C LEU A 10 39.94 -55.78 -16.25
N VAL A 11 40.40 -54.77 -16.98
CA VAL A 11 39.66 -53.54 -17.16
C VAL A 11 38.65 -53.75 -18.31
N VAL A 12 37.37 -53.83 -17.97
CA VAL A 12 36.26 -53.69 -18.92
C VAL A 12 35.91 -52.23 -19.00
N VAL A 13 36.29 -51.56 -20.09
CA VAL A 13 35.88 -50.17 -20.40
C VAL A 13 34.44 -50.22 -20.93
N ALA A 14 33.48 -49.91 -20.09
CA ALA A 14 32.14 -49.60 -20.50
C ALA A 14 32.08 -48.15 -20.96
N LEU A 15 31.98 -47.90 -22.26
CA LEU A 15 31.58 -46.64 -22.83
C LEU A 15 30.11 -46.33 -22.43
N CYS A 16 29.89 -45.61 -21.37
CA CYS A 16 28.62 -44.93 -21.13
C CYS A 16 28.56 -43.73 -22.03
N ALA A 17 27.75 -43.75 -23.08
CA ALA A 17 27.34 -42.60 -23.83
C ALA A 17 26.59 -41.67 -22.87
N ALA A 18 27.24 -40.58 -22.42
CA ALA A 18 26.57 -39.49 -21.71
C ALA A 18 25.68 -38.72 -22.71
N THR A 19 24.41 -39.04 -22.76
CA THR A 19 23.41 -38.11 -23.25
C THR A 19 23.40 -36.92 -22.33
N PRO A 20 23.52 -35.67 -22.82
CA PRO A 20 23.35 -34.51 -21.98
C PRO A 20 21.89 -34.47 -21.48
N LEU A 21 21.69 -34.63 -20.20
CA LEU A 21 20.46 -34.24 -19.54
C LEU A 21 20.27 -32.77 -19.81
N VAL A 22 19.46 -32.45 -20.82
CA VAL A 22 18.89 -31.11 -20.96
C VAL A 22 17.98 -30.96 -19.74
N SER A 23 18.47 -30.29 -18.69
CA SER A 23 17.63 -29.81 -17.64
C SER A 23 16.59 -28.90 -18.31
N SER A 24 15.33 -29.31 -18.30
CA SER A 24 14.24 -28.43 -18.62
C SER A 24 14.28 -27.32 -17.58
N GLN A 25 14.93 -26.21 -17.90
CA GLN A 25 14.77 -24.99 -17.13
C GLN A 25 13.28 -24.68 -17.15
N SER A 26 12.62 -24.74 -16.01
CA SER A 26 11.26 -24.27 -15.86
C SER A 26 11.19 -22.84 -16.42
N ALA A 27 10.18 -22.57 -17.22
CA ALA A 27 10.01 -21.22 -17.77
C ALA A 27 10.00 -20.20 -16.61
N PRO A 28 10.69 -19.06 -16.75
CA PRO A 28 10.71 -18.07 -15.70
C PRO A 28 9.27 -17.62 -15.39
N PRO A 29 8.96 -17.29 -14.12
CA PRO A 29 7.64 -16.81 -13.73
C PRO A 29 7.20 -15.64 -14.63
N PRO A 30 5.91 -15.54 -14.98
CA PRO A 30 5.42 -14.49 -15.86
C PRO A 30 5.66 -13.10 -15.26
N LEU A 31 5.88 -12.12 -16.11
CA LEU A 31 5.90 -10.70 -15.75
C LEU A 31 4.61 -10.04 -16.21
N ARG A 32 4.00 -9.25 -15.36
CA ARG A 32 2.78 -8.50 -15.65
C ARG A 32 3.00 -7.57 -16.85
N GLY A 33 2.12 -7.63 -17.82
CA GLY A 33 2.20 -6.83 -19.05
C GLY A 33 3.18 -7.34 -20.11
N TYR A 34 3.78 -8.53 -19.93
CA TYR A 34 4.76 -9.11 -20.86
C TYR A 34 4.27 -10.38 -21.51
N THR A 35 4.60 -10.55 -22.78
CA THR A 35 4.50 -11.84 -23.47
C THR A 35 5.61 -12.79 -23.00
N PRO A 36 5.40 -14.13 -22.96
CA PRO A 36 6.42 -15.09 -22.52
C PRO A 36 7.76 -14.95 -23.25
N ALA A 37 7.75 -14.59 -24.52
CA ALA A 37 8.95 -14.40 -25.33
C ALA A 37 9.84 -13.24 -24.83
N ARG A 38 9.27 -12.25 -24.14
CA ARG A 38 10.00 -11.08 -23.65
C ARG A 38 10.43 -11.20 -22.16
N VAL A 39 9.85 -12.11 -21.40
CA VAL A 39 10.14 -12.24 -19.95
C VAL A 39 11.63 -12.48 -19.70
N ALA A 40 12.25 -13.41 -20.41
CA ALA A 40 13.67 -13.74 -20.19
C ALA A 40 14.58 -12.54 -20.47
N SER A 41 14.36 -11.82 -21.58
CA SER A 41 15.16 -10.64 -21.94
C SER A 41 14.94 -9.49 -20.98
N GLN A 42 13.71 -9.28 -20.49
CA GLN A 42 13.43 -8.24 -19.49
C GLN A 42 14.15 -8.53 -18.17
N ARG A 43 14.07 -9.76 -17.68
CA ARG A 43 14.79 -10.15 -16.45
C ARG A 43 16.31 -10.03 -16.60
N ASP A 44 16.84 -10.25 -17.80
CA ASP A 44 18.25 -10.03 -18.07
C ASP A 44 18.64 -8.54 -18.02
N VAL A 45 17.81 -7.67 -18.58
CA VAL A 45 18.00 -6.21 -18.50
C VAL A 45 17.93 -5.74 -17.05
N GLU A 46 16.95 -6.21 -16.28
CA GLU A 46 16.79 -5.84 -14.87
C GLU A 46 17.98 -6.31 -14.02
N ARG A 47 18.45 -7.55 -14.19
CA ARG A 47 19.64 -8.04 -13.47
C ARG A 47 20.88 -7.23 -13.84
N ALA A 48 21.07 -6.91 -15.12
CA ALA A 48 22.18 -6.09 -15.56
C ALA A 48 22.13 -4.69 -14.94
N TYR A 49 20.93 -4.08 -14.87
CA TYR A 49 20.74 -2.80 -14.20
C TYR A 49 21.02 -2.88 -12.69
N GLN A 50 20.42 -3.83 -11.99
CA GLN A 50 20.54 -3.95 -10.52
C GLN A 50 21.97 -4.16 -10.04
N ALA A 51 22.85 -4.66 -10.90
CA ALA A 51 24.27 -4.81 -10.62
C ALA A 51 25.08 -3.48 -10.68
N LEU A 52 24.49 -2.40 -11.23
CA LEU A 52 25.21 -1.16 -11.51
C LEU A 52 25.20 -0.15 -10.34
N PRO A 53 24.10 0.08 -9.59
CA PRO A 53 24.09 1.05 -8.50
C PRO A 53 25.08 0.71 -7.38
N ALA A 54 25.87 1.69 -6.95
CA ALA A 54 26.93 1.54 -5.98
C ALA A 54 26.91 2.62 -4.90
N ALA A 55 27.04 2.20 -3.66
CA ALA A 55 26.92 3.03 -2.47
C ALA A 55 27.96 4.15 -2.39
N ASP A 56 29.21 3.88 -2.78
CA ASP A 56 30.29 4.87 -2.75
C ASP A 56 30.04 6.06 -3.70
N ARG A 57 29.41 5.83 -4.84
CA ARG A 57 29.01 6.90 -5.77
C ARG A 57 27.83 7.72 -5.26
N ILE A 58 26.87 7.05 -4.64
CA ILE A 58 25.74 7.74 -4.00
C ILE A 58 26.27 8.63 -2.86
N GLU A 59 27.16 8.11 -2.01
CA GLU A 59 27.81 8.89 -0.95
C GLU A 59 28.55 10.12 -1.50
N GLN A 60 29.28 9.99 -2.61
CA GLN A 60 29.98 11.11 -3.24
C GLN A 60 29.01 12.19 -3.73
N TRP A 61 27.89 11.82 -4.35
CA TRP A 61 26.85 12.76 -4.75
C TRP A 61 26.19 13.43 -3.55
N HIS A 62 25.81 12.64 -2.56
CA HIS A 62 25.21 13.14 -1.33
C HIS A 62 26.12 14.16 -0.63
N ARG A 63 27.40 13.86 -0.48
CA ARG A 63 28.37 14.78 0.08
C ARG A 63 28.52 16.06 -0.73
N TYR A 64 28.43 16.00 -2.05
CA TYR A 64 28.43 17.18 -2.91
C TYR A 64 27.22 18.07 -2.69
N PHE A 65 26.03 17.50 -2.65
CA PHE A 65 24.79 18.25 -2.49
C PHE A 65 24.72 18.91 -1.11
N THR A 66 25.02 18.19 -0.06
CA THR A 66 24.94 18.64 1.33
C THR A 66 26.11 19.55 1.79
N SER A 67 27.08 19.81 0.93
CA SER A 67 28.32 20.52 1.34
C SER A 67 28.10 21.99 1.67
N VAL A 68 27.03 22.61 1.20
CA VAL A 68 26.70 24.04 1.37
C VAL A 68 25.17 24.17 1.42
N PRO A 69 24.62 25.02 2.30
CA PRO A 69 23.18 25.34 2.28
C PRO A 69 22.71 25.79 0.89
N HIS A 70 21.55 25.23 0.45
CA HIS A 70 21.07 25.44 -0.91
C HIS A 70 19.56 25.68 -0.96
N PRO A 71 19.07 26.74 -0.29
CA PRO A 71 17.65 27.07 -0.35
C PRO A 71 17.20 27.41 -1.78
N ALA A 72 15.93 27.17 -2.06
CA ALA A 72 15.30 27.42 -3.36
C ALA A 72 15.69 28.78 -3.95
N THR A 73 15.85 28.84 -5.27
CA THR A 73 16.21 30.06 -6.03
C THR A 73 17.56 30.68 -5.66
N SER A 74 18.39 29.98 -4.90
CA SER A 74 19.72 30.47 -4.51
C SER A 74 20.75 30.29 -5.64
N PRO A 75 21.90 31.03 -5.59
CA PRO A 75 22.99 30.74 -6.53
C PRO A 75 23.53 29.32 -6.42
N ARG A 76 23.35 28.65 -5.26
CA ARG A 76 23.81 27.28 -5.06
C ARG A 76 22.89 26.28 -5.77
N THR A 77 21.55 26.45 -5.76
CA THR A 77 20.64 25.55 -6.51
C THR A 77 20.90 25.65 -8.01
N LYS A 78 21.19 26.86 -8.54
CA LYS A 78 21.65 27.01 -9.92
C LYS A 78 22.92 26.19 -10.21
N ALA A 79 23.92 26.30 -9.36
CA ALA A 79 25.17 25.52 -9.52
C ALA A 79 24.94 24.00 -9.42
N ILE A 80 23.99 23.57 -8.59
CA ILE A 80 23.56 22.16 -8.49
C ILE A 80 22.88 21.75 -9.80
N ALA A 81 21.94 22.54 -10.32
CA ALA A 81 21.26 22.28 -11.59
C ALA A 81 22.25 22.14 -12.76
N GLU A 82 23.22 23.07 -12.84
CA GLU A 82 24.30 23.02 -13.86
C GLU A 82 25.15 21.74 -13.70
N ARG A 83 25.46 21.34 -12.47
CA ARG A 83 26.23 20.12 -12.18
C ARG A 83 25.48 18.84 -12.51
N ILE A 84 24.18 18.77 -12.20
CA ILE A 84 23.30 17.66 -12.57
C ILE A 84 23.22 17.55 -14.10
N ALA A 85 22.96 18.66 -14.79
CA ALA A 85 22.86 18.68 -16.26
C ALA A 85 24.16 18.22 -16.92
N GLN A 86 25.31 18.66 -16.40
CA GLN A 86 26.61 18.20 -16.93
C GLN A 86 26.81 16.70 -16.68
N ALA A 87 26.52 16.21 -15.48
CA ALA A 87 26.63 14.79 -15.16
C ALA A 87 25.73 13.93 -16.05
N TRP A 88 24.51 14.35 -16.31
CA TRP A 88 23.59 13.63 -17.19
C TRP A 88 24.08 13.57 -18.64
N ARG A 89 24.73 14.67 -19.15
CA ARG A 89 25.43 14.63 -20.45
C ARG A 89 26.59 13.63 -20.45
N ASP A 90 27.40 13.64 -19.38
CA ASP A 90 28.52 12.71 -19.23
C ASP A 90 28.07 11.24 -19.10
N GLN A 91 26.89 11.02 -18.53
CA GLN A 91 26.23 9.71 -18.44
C GLN A 91 25.62 9.24 -19.75
N GLY A 92 25.59 10.10 -20.78
CA GLY A 92 25.06 9.78 -22.13
C GLY A 92 23.54 9.92 -22.25
N LEU A 93 22.90 10.69 -21.35
CA LEU A 93 21.50 11.01 -21.48
C LEU A 93 21.27 12.03 -22.60
N GLU A 94 20.07 11.95 -23.20
CA GLU A 94 19.66 12.74 -24.36
C GLU A 94 18.85 13.97 -23.91
N ASP A 95 18.76 14.99 -24.75
CA ASP A 95 17.93 16.21 -24.58
C ASP A 95 18.11 16.93 -23.23
N VAL A 96 19.31 16.95 -22.69
CA VAL A 96 19.58 17.57 -21.38
C VAL A 96 19.38 19.08 -21.45
N THR A 97 18.36 19.56 -20.76
CA THR A 97 17.90 20.96 -20.75
C THR A 97 17.80 21.47 -19.32
N ILE A 98 18.12 22.74 -19.10
CA ILE A 98 17.82 23.47 -17.88
C ILE A 98 16.71 24.48 -18.21
N HIS A 99 15.52 24.23 -17.69
CA HIS A 99 14.40 25.16 -17.79
C HIS A 99 14.52 26.25 -16.73
N ARG A 100 14.20 27.49 -17.13
CA ARG A 100 14.15 28.64 -16.23
C ARG A 100 12.71 29.06 -16.04
N TYR A 101 12.29 29.19 -14.78
CA TYR A 101 11.05 29.82 -14.38
C TYR A 101 11.36 31.06 -13.56
N ASP A 102 10.62 32.17 -13.77
CA ASP A 102 10.76 33.39 -12.99
C ASP A 102 9.63 33.42 -11.94
N VAL A 103 9.94 33.00 -10.69
CA VAL A 103 8.93 32.73 -9.67
C VAL A 103 8.95 33.75 -8.54
N LEU A 104 7.82 33.97 -7.86
CA LEU A 104 7.77 34.73 -6.64
C LEU A 104 8.49 34.02 -5.51
N SER A 105 9.61 34.56 -5.10
CA SER A 105 10.42 34.04 -3.99
C SER A 105 10.20 34.89 -2.73
N SER A 106 10.26 34.28 -1.55
CA SER A 106 10.12 34.95 -0.26
C SER A 106 11.24 34.52 0.68
N ASN A 107 12.18 35.44 0.95
CA ASN A 107 13.37 35.18 1.76
C ASN A 107 13.49 36.22 2.89
N PRO A 108 14.03 35.87 4.08
CA PRO A 108 14.12 36.81 5.19
C PRO A 108 15.19 37.88 4.98
N ARG A 109 14.87 39.13 5.28
CA ARG A 109 15.85 40.17 5.57
C ARG A 109 16.12 40.28 7.06
N GLN A 110 15.06 40.20 7.87
CA GLN A 110 15.13 40.21 9.32
C GLN A 110 13.97 39.40 9.93
N VAL A 111 14.30 38.58 10.88
CA VAL A 111 13.33 37.92 11.77
C VAL A 111 13.81 38.16 13.20
N ARG A 112 12.93 38.73 14.03
CA ARG A 112 13.22 38.98 15.45
C ARG A 112 11.98 38.69 16.29
N LEU A 113 12.20 38.03 17.40
CA LEU A 113 11.20 37.76 18.40
C LEU A 113 11.71 38.25 19.77
N GLU A 114 10.85 38.84 20.57
CA GLU A 114 11.21 39.32 21.92
C GLU A 114 10.00 39.16 22.83
N MET A 115 10.06 38.36 23.87
CA MET A 115 9.09 38.41 24.96
C MET A 115 9.38 39.65 25.79
N VAL A 116 8.39 40.54 25.89
CA VAL A 116 8.49 41.86 26.58
C VAL A 116 7.82 41.85 27.95
N ALA A 117 6.95 40.89 28.24
CA ALA A 117 6.31 40.67 29.51
C ALA A 117 6.01 39.15 29.72
N PRO A 118 5.97 38.66 30.98
CA PRO A 118 6.23 39.31 32.25
C PRO A 118 7.74 39.60 32.48
N ARG A 119 8.61 38.96 31.75
CA ARG A 119 10.07 39.18 31.74
C ARG A 119 10.58 39.39 30.35
N ARG A 120 11.69 40.10 30.24
CA ARG A 120 12.35 40.25 28.94
C ARG A 120 13.12 38.97 28.59
N TYR A 121 12.86 38.43 27.37
CA TYR A 121 13.59 37.29 26.82
C TYR A 121 13.67 37.43 25.30
N VAL A 122 14.85 37.16 24.74
CA VAL A 122 15.09 37.18 23.29
C VAL A 122 15.53 35.78 22.85
N PRO A 123 14.70 35.06 22.07
CA PRO A 123 15.07 33.78 21.47
C PRO A 123 16.33 33.87 20.64
N THR A 124 17.11 32.81 20.57
CA THR A 124 18.36 32.76 19.81
C THR A 124 18.09 32.70 18.31
N LEU A 125 17.00 32.05 17.90
CA LEU A 125 16.59 31.78 16.51
C LEU A 125 17.71 31.07 15.70
N ARG A 126 18.54 30.30 16.37
CA ARG A 126 19.70 29.57 15.77
C ARG A 126 19.86 28.22 16.42
N GLU A 127 20.25 27.28 15.59
CA GLU A 127 20.70 25.96 16.04
C GLU A 127 22.10 26.04 16.65
N ASP A 128 22.41 25.15 17.60
CA ASP A 128 23.72 25.05 18.22
C ASP A 128 24.69 24.29 17.33
N PRO A 129 25.98 24.71 17.29
CA PRO A 129 27.02 23.95 16.59
C PRO A 129 27.45 22.73 17.41
N TYR A 130 27.65 21.61 16.74
CA TYR A 130 28.16 20.37 17.34
C TYR A 130 29.55 20.01 16.75
N PRO A 131 30.59 19.78 17.57
CA PRO A 131 31.94 19.42 17.08
C PRO A 131 31.96 18.11 16.27
N ALA A 132 31.00 17.20 16.51
CA ALA A 132 30.88 15.95 15.76
C ALA A 132 30.48 16.16 14.29
N ASP A 133 29.75 17.25 14.03
CA ASP A 133 29.35 17.70 12.69
C ASP A 133 29.78 19.16 12.50
N PRO A 134 30.97 19.41 11.94
CA PRO A 134 31.48 20.76 11.75
C PRO A 134 30.62 21.66 10.86
N ASP A 135 29.80 21.10 9.99
CA ASP A 135 28.93 21.87 9.10
C ASP A 135 27.88 22.66 9.92
N THR A 136 27.49 22.19 11.11
CA THR A 136 26.57 22.93 12.00
C THR A 136 27.15 24.27 12.51
N ALA A 137 28.46 24.48 12.43
CA ALA A 137 29.11 25.74 12.82
C ALA A 137 29.24 26.77 11.68
N ARG A 138 28.70 26.50 10.51
CA ARG A 138 28.77 27.38 9.35
C ARG A 138 28.00 28.69 9.58
N ARG A 139 28.57 29.80 9.09
CA ARG A 139 28.00 31.14 9.24
C ARG A 139 26.90 31.47 8.22
N ASP A 140 26.84 30.72 7.13
CA ASP A 140 25.88 30.88 6.05
C ASP A 140 24.55 30.11 6.29
N ILE A 141 24.40 29.42 7.43
CA ILE A 141 23.12 28.87 7.88
C ILE A 141 22.18 30.03 8.27
N SER A 142 21.01 30.07 7.65
CA SER A 142 19.97 31.06 7.98
C SER A 142 19.43 30.88 9.41
N SER A 143 19.02 31.97 10.03
CA SER A 143 18.24 31.92 11.28
C SER A 143 16.87 31.22 11.05
N ALA A 144 16.10 31.05 12.13
CA ALA A 144 14.73 30.55 12.04
C ALA A 144 13.84 31.51 11.24
N TRP A 145 13.16 31.01 10.23
CA TRP A 145 12.22 31.76 9.38
C TRP A 145 11.25 30.84 8.65
N LEU A 146 10.11 31.42 8.24
CA LEU A 146 9.10 30.74 7.41
C LEU A 146 8.93 31.51 6.09
N SER A 147 9.05 30.80 4.98
CA SER A 147 8.81 31.39 3.65
C SER A 147 7.36 31.81 3.50
N PHE A 148 7.14 32.91 2.77
CA PHE A 148 5.86 33.56 2.62
C PHE A 148 5.23 34.14 3.91
N SER A 149 5.98 34.25 5.01
CA SER A 149 5.54 35.06 6.15
C SER A 149 5.30 36.50 5.72
N ALA A 150 4.22 37.09 6.20
CA ALA A 150 4.00 38.49 5.98
C ALA A 150 5.06 39.34 6.70
N SER A 151 5.38 40.52 6.16
CA SER A 151 6.24 41.52 6.85
C SER A 151 5.43 42.41 7.78
N GLY A 152 6.00 42.70 8.96
CA GLY A 152 5.34 43.57 9.95
C GLY A 152 6.08 43.61 11.28
N ASP A 153 5.51 44.40 12.21
CA ASP A 153 5.97 44.53 13.61
C ASP A 153 4.73 44.62 14.50
N VAL A 154 4.57 43.66 15.39
CA VAL A 154 3.44 43.58 16.31
C VAL A 154 3.90 43.20 17.72
N THR A 155 3.26 43.79 18.72
CA THR A 155 3.40 43.40 20.13
C THR A 155 2.05 42.97 20.67
N ALA A 156 1.86 41.71 20.98
CA ALA A 156 0.57 41.17 21.40
C ALA A 156 0.72 40.10 22.51
N PRO A 157 -0.36 39.83 23.27
CA PRO A 157 -0.43 38.66 24.15
C PRO A 157 -0.28 37.38 23.35
N VAL A 158 0.25 36.31 24.03
CA VAL A 158 0.42 34.96 23.42
C VAL A 158 -0.65 34.00 23.95
N VAL A 159 -1.22 33.20 23.06
CA VAL A 159 -2.12 32.08 23.42
C VAL A 159 -1.64 30.80 22.77
N TYR A 160 -1.80 29.69 23.49
CA TYR A 160 -1.44 28.37 23.01
C TYR A 160 -2.66 27.67 22.40
N ALA A 161 -2.55 27.22 21.16
CA ALA A 161 -3.62 26.61 20.40
C ALA A 161 -3.24 25.21 19.89
N ASN A 162 -2.57 24.37 20.72
CA ASN A 162 -2.18 23.01 20.38
C ASN A 162 -1.56 22.89 18.97
N SER A 163 -2.22 22.20 18.03
CA SER A 163 -1.78 22.07 16.64
C SER A 163 -2.23 23.20 15.72
N GLY A 164 -3.13 24.08 16.17
CA GLY A 164 -3.72 25.17 15.36
C GLY A 164 -4.71 24.68 14.31
N ASN A 165 -5.38 23.55 14.55
CA ASN A 165 -6.49 23.06 13.73
C ASN A 165 -7.79 23.77 14.11
N PRO A 166 -8.83 23.78 13.28
CA PRO A 166 -10.10 24.46 13.59
C PRO A 166 -10.69 24.05 14.94
N GLU A 167 -10.64 22.77 15.26
CA GLU A 167 -11.16 22.20 16.52
C GLU A 167 -10.39 22.71 17.75
N ASP A 168 -9.11 23.04 17.59
CA ASP A 168 -8.29 23.60 18.66
C ASP A 168 -8.74 25.03 18.97
N TYR A 169 -9.10 25.83 17.96
CA TYR A 169 -9.64 27.17 18.15
C TYR A 169 -11.06 27.15 18.75
N ASP A 170 -11.89 26.17 18.38
CA ASP A 170 -13.20 25.97 19.03
C ASP A 170 -13.05 25.71 20.51
N ARG A 171 -12.08 24.87 20.92
CA ARG A 171 -11.77 24.60 22.32
C ARG A 171 -11.23 25.83 23.06
N LEU A 172 -10.38 26.65 22.40
CA LEU A 172 -9.92 27.91 22.99
C LEU A 172 -11.10 28.83 23.26
N ARG A 173 -12.02 29.00 22.32
CA ARG A 173 -13.23 29.83 22.50
C ARG A 173 -14.13 29.28 23.63
N ALA A 174 -14.28 27.97 23.70
CA ALA A 174 -15.02 27.32 24.80
C ALA A 174 -14.37 27.55 26.15
N ALA A 175 -13.04 27.69 26.22
CA ALA A 175 -12.29 28.07 27.42
C ALA A 175 -12.30 29.59 27.72
N GLY A 176 -13.04 30.40 26.94
CA GLY A 176 -13.14 31.85 27.10
C GLY A 176 -11.95 32.64 26.55
N ILE A 177 -11.12 32.03 25.69
CA ILE A 177 -9.93 32.66 25.11
C ILE A 177 -10.19 32.98 23.63
N ASP A 178 -10.20 34.26 23.31
CA ASP A 178 -10.32 34.79 21.94
C ASP A 178 -8.91 34.92 21.33
N PRO A 179 -8.59 34.25 20.21
CA PRO A 179 -7.29 34.39 19.51
C PRO A 179 -7.12 35.69 18.76
N ARG A 180 -8.19 36.46 18.52
CA ARG A 180 -8.14 37.70 17.71
C ARG A 180 -7.20 38.74 18.31
N GLY A 181 -6.31 39.25 17.42
CA GLY A 181 -5.30 40.25 17.81
C GLY A 181 -4.20 39.72 18.73
N LYS A 182 -4.11 38.41 18.97
CA LYS A 182 -3.07 37.80 19.75
C LYS A 182 -2.08 37.04 18.86
N ILE A 183 -0.88 36.80 19.35
CA ILE A 183 0.06 35.87 18.73
C ILE A 183 -0.33 34.47 19.19
N VAL A 184 -0.57 33.59 18.23
CA VAL A 184 -0.89 32.19 18.50
C VAL A 184 0.40 31.38 18.45
N ILE A 185 0.69 30.59 19.49
CA ILE A 185 1.76 29.60 19.49
C ILE A 185 1.17 28.21 19.34
N VAL A 186 1.69 27.44 18.36
CA VAL A 186 1.25 26.08 18.04
C VAL A 186 2.44 25.16 17.89
N ARG A 187 2.22 23.87 18.09
CA ARG A 187 3.24 22.84 17.91
C ARG A 187 3.02 22.02 16.63
N TYR A 188 4.08 21.43 16.11
CA TYR A 188 3.96 20.28 15.22
C TYR A 188 3.45 19.12 16.06
N SER A 189 2.34 18.51 15.69
CA SER A 189 1.75 17.43 16.48
C SER A 189 0.90 16.49 15.63
N ASN A 190 0.58 15.32 16.19
CA ASN A 190 -0.28 14.34 15.57
C ASN A 190 -1.74 14.48 16.08
N PRO A 191 -2.77 14.56 15.22
CA PRO A 191 -2.65 14.49 13.77
C PRO A 191 -1.92 15.71 13.19
N TYR A 192 -0.91 15.42 12.38
CA TYR A 192 -0.06 16.44 11.80
C TYR A 192 -0.83 17.34 10.84
N SER A 193 -0.75 18.64 11.00
CA SER A 193 -1.25 19.62 10.03
C SER A 193 -0.10 20.42 9.42
N TYR A 194 -0.19 20.66 8.11
CA TYR A 194 0.80 21.39 7.35
C TYR A 194 0.95 22.84 7.85
N ARG A 195 2.16 23.41 7.78
CA ARG A 195 2.46 24.76 8.27
C ARG A 195 1.57 25.84 7.66
N GLY A 196 1.34 25.79 6.35
CA GLY A 196 0.44 26.71 5.66
C GLY A 196 -1.00 26.61 6.14
N PHE A 197 -1.47 25.40 6.52
CA PHE A 197 -2.79 25.27 7.10
C PHE A 197 -2.88 25.88 8.50
N LYS A 198 -1.84 25.72 9.34
CA LYS A 198 -1.76 26.41 10.65
C LYS A 198 -1.78 27.93 10.47
N ALA A 199 -1.09 28.44 9.44
CA ALA A 199 -1.10 29.86 9.11
C ALA A 199 -2.49 30.34 8.64
N LEU A 200 -3.16 29.58 7.77
CA LEU A 200 -4.51 29.92 7.29
C LEU A 200 -5.53 29.92 8.42
N THR A 201 -5.51 28.93 9.29
CA THR A 201 -6.44 28.86 10.43
C THR A 201 -6.21 30.03 11.39
N ALA A 202 -4.95 30.33 11.75
CA ALA A 202 -4.60 31.47 12.57
C ALA A 202 -5.04 32.80 11.93
N GLU A 203 -4.85 32.95 10.62
CA GLU A 203 -5.29 34.16 9.86
C GLU A 203 -6.82 34.28 9.90
N ARG A 204 -7.57 33.23 9.66
CA ARG A 204 -9.04 33.17 9.71
C ARG A 204 -9.60 33.50 11.10
N GLU A 205 -8.90 33.09 12.14
CA GLU A 205 -9.22 33.40 13.54
C GLU A 205 -8.82 34.85 13.94
N GLY A 206 -8.22 35.61 13.02
CA GLY A 206 -7.82 37.01 13.24
C GLY A 206 -6.61 37.15 14.17
N ALA A 207 -5.76 36.15 14.27
CA ALA A 207 -4.51 36.22 15.02
C ALA A 207 -3.57 37.28 14.44
N ALA A 208 -2.81 37.93 15.31
CA ALA A 208 -1.86 38.99 14.93
C ALA A 208 -0.52 38.42 14.45
N GLY A 209 -0.23 37.14 14.76
CA GLY A 209 0.97 36.44 14.36
C GLY A 209 0.93 34.97 14.78
N LEU A 210 1.80 34.16 14.18
CA LEU A 210 1.92 32.73 14.38
C LEU A 210 3.33 32.37 14.82
N ILE A 211 3.44 31.58 15.88
CA ILE A 211 4.67 30.89 16.27
C ILE A 211 4.43 29.39 16.13
N VAL A 212 5.31 28.68 15.40
CA VAL A 212 5.26 27.22 15.29
C VAL A 212 6.50 26.65 15.94
N TYR A 213 6.38 25.67 16.85
CA TYR A 213 7.53 25.11 17.53
C TYR A 213 7.53 23.58 17.50
N SER A 214 8.74 23.02 17.54
CA SER A 214 8.96 21.58 17.71
C SER A 214 8.88 21.24 19.20
N ASP A 215 7.89 20.42 19.61
CA ASP A 215 7.81 19.93 20.98
C ASP A 215 8.66 18.67 21.14
N PRO A 216 9.40 18.48 22.25
CA PRO A 216 10.19 17.27 22.45
C PRO A 216 9.35 15.99 22.52
N ALA A 217 8.02 16.10 22.64
CA ALA A 217 7.09 14.97 22.54
C ALA A 217 7.00 14.38 21.12
N GLU A 218 7.22 15.16 20.07
CA GLU A 218 7.09 14.72 18.68
C GLU A 218 8.42 14.34 18.04
N ASP A 219 9.43 15.20 18.15
CA ASP A 219 10.69 15.04 17.43
C ASP A 219 11.97 15.17 18.31
N GLY A 220 11.81 15.17 19.65
CA GLY A 220 12.89 15.40 20.58
C GLY A 220 13.22 14.21 21.48
N PHE A 221 13.81 14.51 22.66
CA PHE A 221 14.42 13.55 23.58
C PHE A 221 13.45 12.49 24.15
N THR A 222 12.15 12.69 24.10
CA THR A 222 11.18 11.68 24.56
C THR A 222 11.03 10.52 23.59
N GLN A 223 11.46 10.72 22.34
CA GLN A 223 11.45 9.70 21.31
C GLN A 223 12.71 8.82 21.34
N GLY A 224 13.81 9.32 21.92
CA GLY A 224 15.08 8.62 22.01
C GLY A 224 16.30 9.55 22.01
N ASP A 225 17.46 8.99 21.70
CA ASP A 225 18.71 9.74 21.64
C ASP A 225 18.64 10.86 20.60
N VAL A 226 19.09 12.04 20.97
CA VAL A 226 19.08 13.22 20.10
C VAL A 226 20.42 13.39 19.37
N PHE A 227 20.40 14.17 18.29
CA PHE A 227 21.60 14.58 17.56
C PHE A 227 22.64 15.22 18.50
N PRO A 228 23.97 14.90 18.37
CA PRO A 228 24.59 14.18 17.28
C PRO A 228 24.72 12.65 17.49
N THR A 229 24.21 12.10 18.58
CA THR A 229 24.36 10.66 18.92
C THR A 229 23.19 9.81 18.48
N GLY A 230 22.02 10.41 18.26
CA GLY A 230 20.80 9.74 17.83
C GLY A 230 20.02 10.53 16.78
N PRO A 231 18.89 9.97 16.32
CA PRO A 231 18.16 10.48 15.18
C PRO A 231 17.26 11.70 15.49
N TRP A 232 17.02 12.00 16.78
CA TRP A 232 16.02 12.98 17.16
C TRP A 232 16.58 14.38 17.35
N GLY A 233 15.70 15.39 17.28
CA GLY A 233 16.07 16.80 17.37
C GLY A 233 16.58 17.21 18.76
N PRO A 234 17.74 17.89 18.87
CA PRO A 234 18.20 18.45 20.11
C PRO A 234 17.42 19.73 20.48
N GLU A 235 17.67 20.27 21.68
CA GLU A 235 16.88 21.39 22.21
C GLU A 235 16.86 22.66 21.33
N SER A 236 17.88 22.84 20.49
CA SER A 236 17.98 23.96 19.57
C SER A 236 17.40 23.66 18.18
N HIS A 237 16.88 22.45 17.93
CA HIS A 237 16.23 22.06 16.70
C HIS A 237 14.96 22.88 16.46
N PHE A 238 14.79 23.35 15.23
CA PHE A 238 13.54 23.91 14.72
C PHE A 238 13.37 23.60 13.22
N GLN A 239 12.13 23.48 12.80
CA GLN A 239 11.79 23.22 11.41
C GLN A 239 11.56 24.53 10.66
N ARG A 240 12.35 24.81 9.61
CA ARG A 240 12.04 25.81 8.60
C ARG A 240 10.89 25.33 7.74
N GLY A 241 10.36 26.18 6.87
CA GLY A 241 9.33 25.73 5.91
C GLY A 241 8.56 26.89 5.29
N GLY A 242 7.73 26.54 4.30
CA GLY A 242 6.77 27.45 3.69
C GLY A 242 5.47 27.52 4.48
N ILE A 243 4.81 28.70 4.50
CA ILE A 243 3.46 28.87 5.04
C ILE A 243 2.45 29.34 3.98
N ALA A 244 2.86 29.36 2.71
CA ALA A 244 1.92 29.59 1.62
C ALA A 244 0.84 28.51 1.60
N TYR A 245 -0.31 28.80 1.00
CA TYR A 245 -1.47 27.90 0.95
C TYR A 245 -1.43 27.07 -0.32
N ASP A 246 -0.39 26.23 -0.47
CA ASP A 246 -0.14 25.37 -1.63
C ASP A 246 -1.24 24.32 -1.85
N TYR A 247 -1.95 23.90 -0.81
CA TYR A 247 -3.15 23.07 -0.91
C TYR A 247 -4.38 23.83 -1.47
N ILE A 248 -4.27 25.14 -1.72
CA ILE A 248 -5.23 25.93 -2.51
C ILE A 248 -4.70 26.11 -3.93
N VAL A 249 -3.46 26.59 -4.08
CA VAL A 249 -2.74 26.72 -5.33
C VAL A 249 -1.25 26.50 -5.08
N PRO A 250 -0.65 25.38 -5.51
CA PRO A 250 0.80 25.19 -5.52
C PRO A 250 1.46 25.95 -6.67
N GLY A 251 2.79 25.96 -6.73
CA GLY A 251 3.55 26.71 -7.73
C GLY A 251 3.68 28.17 -7.44
N ASP A 252 4.01 28.97 -8.47
CA ASP A 252 4.10 30.42 -8.32
C ASP A 252 2.72 31.02 -8.01
N PRO A 253 2.54 31.68 -6.85
CA PRO A 253 1.27 32.30 -6.49
C PRO A 253 0.73 33.33 -7.51
N LEU A 254 1.57 33.86 -8.39
CA LEU A 254 1.18 34.85 -9.38
C LEU A 254 0.83 34.27 -10.75
N THR A 255 1.01 32.97 -10.96
CA THR A 255 0.69 32.28 -12.21
C THR A 255 -0.15 30.98 -11.97
N PRO A 256 -1.29 31.08 -11.26
CA PRO A 256 -2.08 29.91 -10.84
C PRO A 256 -2.68 29.15 -12.03
N GLY A 257 -2.08 28.04 -12.44
CA GLY A 257 -2.55 27.18 -13.52
C GLY A 257 -1.89 27.42 -14.89
N TRP A 258 -0.85 28.25 -14.95
CA TRP A 258 0.03 28.41 -16.12
C TRP A 258 1.46 28.72 -15.68
N ALA A 259 2.41 28.26 -16.47
CA ALA A 259 3.82 28.33 -16.10
C ALA A 259 4.39 29.76 -16.04
N SER A 260 5.20 30.04 -15.03
CA SER A 260 5.93 31.31 -14.79
C SER A 260 7.19 31.42 -15.68
N THR A 261 7.09 31.06 -16.95
CA THR A 261 8.19 31.26 -17.90
C THR A 261 8.61 32.75 -17.98
N PRO A 262 9.87 33.03 -18.40
CA PRO A 262 10.32 34.42 -18.56
C PRO A 262 9.34 35.24 -19.39
N GLY A 263 8.79 36.32 -18.81
CA GLY A 263 7.80 37.19 -19.45
C GLY A 263 6.34 36.73 -19.37
N ALA A 264 6.04 35.65 -18.63
CA ALA A 264 4.68 35.20 -18.40
C ALA A 264 3.79 36.30 -17.77
N HIS A 265 2.50 36.28 -18.14
CA HIS A 265 1.51 37.13 -17.45
C HIS A 265 1.39 36.73 -15.99
N ARG A 266 1.24 37.70 -15.09
CA ARG A 266 1.06 37.46 -13.64
C ARG A 266 -0.18 38.22 -13.15
N ILE A 267 -0.91 37.56 -12.24
CA ILE A 267 -1.99 38.24 -11.51
C ILE A 267 -1.40 39.25 -10.52
N PRO A 268 -2.13 40.30 -10.18
CA PRO A 268 -1.76 41.20 -9.08
C PRO A 268 -1.58 40.42 -7.77
N ARG A 269 -0.54 40.73 -7.00
CA ARG A 269 -0.27 40.06 -5.71
C ARG A 269 -1.47 40.08 -4.75
N ALA A 270 -2.29 41.11 -4.79
CA ALA A 270 -3.49 41.22 -3.96
C ALA A 270 -4.58 40.16 -4.32
N GLU A 271 -4.54 39.63 -5.52
CA GLU A 271 -5.46 38.60 -6.01
C GLU A 271 -4.93 37.17 -5.77
N ALA A 272 -3.66 37.03 -5.37
CA ALA A 272 -3.05 35.71 -5.11
C ALA A 272 -3.59 35.14 -3.79
N VAL A 273 -4.45 34.11 -3.90
CA VAL A 273 -5.18 33.49 -2.77
C VAL A 273 -4.31 32.59 -1.91
N SER A 274 -3.14 32.21 -2.40
CA SER A 274 -2.21 31.33 -1.69
C SER A 274 -1.12 32.07 -0.89
N ILE A 275 -1.10 33.42 -0.93
CA ILE A 275 -0.14 34.22 -0.16
C ILE A 275 -0.71 34.58 1.22
N PRO A 276 -0.09 34.12 2.33
CA PRO A 276 -0.49 34.49 3.69
C PRO A 276 -0.41 35.98 3.99
N LYS A 277 -1.31 36.43 4.85
CA LYS A 277 -1.32 37.80 5.36
C LYS A 277 -0.88 37.90 6.83
N ILE A 278 -0.52 36.79 7.42
CA ILE A 278 -0.08 36.62 8.81
C ILE A 278 1.45 36.47 8.88
N MET A 279 2.06 37.11 9.88
CA MET A 279 3.47 36.83 10.22
C MET A 279 3.62 35.47 10.89
N GLY A 280 4.67 34.71 10.51
CA GLY A 280 5.00 33.42 11.11
C GLY A 280 6.49 33.29 11.42
N VAL A 281 6.81 32.68 12.57
CA VAL A 281 8.19 32.40 13.01
C VAL A 281 8.26 30.99 13.61
N PRO A 282 9.21 30.13 13.17
CA PRO A 282 9.43 28.84 13.81
C PRO A 282 10.35 28.99 15.02
N LEU A 283 10.16 28.18 16.06
CA LEU A 283 11.01 28.13 17.25
C LEU A 283 11.44 26.69 17.56
N SER A 284 12.66 26.58 18.11
CA SER A 284 13.05 25.40 18.89
C SER A 284 12.27 25.33 20.20
N TRP A 285 12.17 24.12 20.79
CA TRP A 285 11.53 24.02 22.11
C TRP A 285 12.33 24.74 23.22
N ARG A 286 13.64 24.84 23.06
CA ARG A 286 14.48 25.68 23.94
C ARG A 286 14.04 27.15 23.91
N ASP A 287 13.84 27.69 22.72
CA ASP A 287 13.45 29.10 22.54
C ASP A 287 11.96 29.34 22.83
N ALA A 288 11.09 28.35 22.62
CA ALA A 288 9.66 28.40 22.94
C ALA A 288 9.40 28.27 24.46
N ARG A 289 10.20 27.50 25.18
CA ARG A 289 10.03 27.17 26.61
C ARG A 289 9.81 28.40 27.48
N PRO A 290 10.66 29.47 27.48
CA PRO A 290 10.43 30.65 28.33
C PRO A 290 9.12 31.36 28.04
N ILE A 291 8.62 31.34 26.81
CA ILE A 291 7.35 31.91 26.41
C ILE A 291 6.21 31.03 26.98
N MET A 292 6.27 29.73 26.77
CA MET A 292 5.27 28.76 27.22
C MET A 292 5.17 28.70 28.76
N GLU A 293 6.30 28.73 29.48
CA GLU A 293 6.34 28.84 30.95
C GLU A 293 5.67 30.13 31.49
N SER A 294 5.69 31.19 30.67
CA SER A 294 5.11 32.50 31.02
C SER A 294 3.64 32.63 30.63
N LEU A 295 3.04 31.60 30.01
CA LEU A 295 1.61 31.57 29.74
C LEU A 295 0.83 31.39 31.05
N GLY A 296 -0.18 32.21 31.25
CA GLY A 296 -1.13 32.09 32.39
C GLY A 296 -2.46 31.48 31.96
N GLY A 297 -3.51 31.77 32.69
CA GLY A 297 -4.86 31.32 32.39
C GLY A 297 -5.12 29.85 32.72
N PRO A 298 -6.15 29.22 32.12
CA PRO A 298 -6.48 27.82 32.34
C PRO A 298 -5.36 26.88 31.91
N ALA A 299 -5.23 25.72 32.60
CA ALA A 299 -4.40 24.62 32.13
C ALA A 299 -4.89 24.13 30.75
N ALA A 300 -3.97 23.82 29.86
CA ALA A 300 -4.31 23.17 28.60
C ALA A 300 -4.86 21.75 28.87
N PRO A 301 -5.79 21.24 28.04
CA PRO A 301 -6.30 19.88 28.16
C PRO A 301 -5.18 18.82 28.21
N PRO A 302 -5.39 17.66 28.86
CA PRO A 302 -4.34 16.63 28.98
C PRO A 302 -3.72 16.21 27.65
N GLU A 303 -4.51 16.11 26.59
CA GLU A 303 -4.07 15.76 25.23
C GLU A 303 -3.30 16.90 24.52
N TRP A 304 -3.30 18.10 25.06
CA TRP A 304 -2.52 19.23 24.57
C TRP A 304 -1.20 19.43 25.33
N GLN A 305 -0.99 18.68 26.40
CA GLN A 305 0.27 18.73 27.14
C GLN A 305 1.41 18.20 26.27
N GLY A 306 2.56 18.86 26.32
CA GLY A 306 3.79 18.42 25.65
C GLY A 306 4.82 17.94 26.67
N ALA A 307 6.08 17.85 26.26
CA ALA A 307 7.13 17.22 27.05
C ALA A 307 8.21 18.18 27.59
N MET A 308 7.97 19.49 27.62
CA MET A 308 8.96 20.45 28.14
C MET A 308 9.10 20.44 29.70
N GLY A 309 8.34 19.59 30.40
CA GLY A 309 8.52 19.35 31.84
C GLY A 309 7.79 20.32 32.77
N PHE A 310 6.75 21.01 32.29
CA PHE A 310 5.84 21.86 33.09
C PHE A 310 4.43 21.76 32.53
N GLU A 311 3.43 22.22 33.30
CA GLU A 311 2.03 22.25 32.86
C GLU A 311 1.83 23.33 31.82
N TYR A 312 1.39 22.95 30.61
CA TYR A 312 1.05 23.90 29.55
C TYR A 312 -0.27 24.62 29.90
N ARG A 313 -0.31 25.91 29.64
CA ARG A 313 -1.47 26.79 29.85
C ARG A 313 -1.89 27.48 28.57
N LEU A 314 -3.17 27.85 28.48
CA LEU A 314 -3.76 28.35 27.25
C LEU A 314 -3.41 29.80 26.91
N GLY A 315 -3.00 30.64 27.88
CA GLY A 315 -2.60 32.01 27.61
C GLY A 315 -2.94 32.98 28.74
N GLY A 316 -2.47 34.21 28.63
CA GLY A 316 -2.72 35.24 29.60
C GLY A 316 -1.72 36.39 29.54
N GLU A 317 -0.65 36.35 30.39
CA GLU A 317 0.21 37.47 30.67
C GLU A 317 1.42 37.65 29.72
N ALA A 318 1.86 36.55 29.10
CA ALA A 318 3.00 36.63 28.18
C ALA A 318 2.70 37.49 26.98
N ARG A 319 3.57 38.49 26.73
CA ARG A 319 3.48 39.36 25.55
C ARG A 319 4.77 39.25 24.75
N VAL A 320 4.61 39.11 23.45
CA VAL A 320 5.75 38.96 22.52
C VAL A 320 5.67 40.07 21.47
N ARG A 321 6.82 40.67 21.16
CA ARG A 321 7.02 41.48 19.96
C ARG A 321 7.60 40.62 18.88
N MET A 322 6.92 40.57 17.74
CA MET A 322 7.35 39.85 16.54
C MET A 322 7.62 40.87 15.46
N THR A 323 8.85 40.86 14.90
CA THR A 323 9.25 41.71 13.80
C THR A 323 9.74 40.83 12.67
N VAL A 324 9.08 40.85 11.52
CA VAL A 324 9.44 40.11 10.32
C VAL A 324 9.57 41.07 9.16
N ASP A 325 10.69 41.01 8.45
CA ASP A 325 10.91 41.71 7.16
C ASP A 325 11.36 40.70 6.13
N MET A 326 10.48 40.43 5.15
CA MET A 326 10.71 39.49 4.06
C MET A 326 11.00 40.24 2.76
N ARG A 327 12.04 39.84 2.06
CA ARG A 327 12.25 40.20 0.67
C ARG A 327 11.39 39.29 -0.19
N THR A 328 10.42 39.84 -0.85
CA THR A 328 9.53 39.10 -1.75
C THR A 328 9.61 39.69 -3.14
N ASP A 329 10.29 39.01 -4.06
CA ASP A 329 10.57 39.46 -5.42
C ASP A 329 10.62 38.26 -6.38
N ILE A 330 10.58 38.56 -7.69
CA ILE A 330 10.73 37.51 -8.71
C ILE A 330 12.17 37.04 -8.80
N GLN A 331 12.41 35.75 -8.68
CA GLN A 331 13.71 35.13 -8.75
C GLN A 331 13.69 33.93 -9.75
N PRO A 332 14.84 33.61 -10.37
CA PRO A 332 14.92 32.45 -11.27
C PRO A 332 14.94 31.14 -10.46
N ASN A 333 14.17 30.19 -10.94
CA ASN A 333 14.10 28.81 -10.51
C ASN A 333 14.63 27.91 -11.64
N TRP A 334 15.31 26.80 -11.34
CA TRP A 334 16.09 26.02 -12.30
C TRP A 334 15.73 24.55 -12.26
N VAL A 335 14.94 24.10 -13.23
CA VAL A 335 14.55 22.71 -13.40
C VAL A 335 15.43 22.03 -14.43
N VAL A 336 15.98 20.85 -14.09
CA VAL A 336 16.80 20.06 -15.03
C VAL A 336 15.97 18.91 -15.57
N GLU A 337 15.93 18.78 -16.89
CA GLU A 337 15.29 17.67 -17.60
C GLU A 337 16.33 16.95 -18.47
N ALA A 338 16.23 15.62 -18.54
CA ALA A 338 16.94 14.80 -19.51
C ALA A 338 16.12 13.60 -19.92
N ARG A 339 16.49 12.95 -21.03
CA ARG A 339 15.73 11.82 -21.57
C ARG A 339 16.63 10.65 -21.96
N ILE A 340 16.02 9.45 -22.02
CA ILE A 340 16.45 8.32 -22.84
C ILE A 340 15.26 8.02 -23.75
N ARG A 341 15.36 8.39 -25.01
CA ARG A 341 14.25 8.22 -25.96
C ARG A 341 13.94 6.75 -26.20
N GLY A 342 12.66 6.40 -26.21
CA GLY A 342 12.18 5.06 -26.46
C GLY A 342 12.46 4.58 -27.86
N SER A 343 12.79 3.30 -28.02
CA SER A 343 13.08 2.70 -29.33
C SER A 343 11.84 2.36 -30.15
N GLU A 344 10.69 2.12 -29.50
CA GLU A 344 9.46 1.68 -30.15
C GLU A 344 8.28 2.63 -29.91
N ARG A 345 8.21 3.24 -28.71
CA ARG A 345 7.13 4.15 -28.27
C ARG A 345 7.72 5.43 -27.67
N PRO A 346 8.37 6.27 -28.50
CA PRO A 346 9.04 7.48 -27.99
C PRO A 346 8.08 8.52 -27.40
N ASP A 347 6.81 8.48 -27.75
CA ASP A 347 5.78 9.39 -27.25
C ASP A 347 5.07 8.88 -25.97
N GLU A 348 5.41 7.70 -25.43
CA GLU A 348 4.96 7.21 -24.15
C GLU A 348 6.10 7.42 -23.12
N TRP A 349 5.84 8.22 -22.07
CA TRP A 349 6.88 8.71 -21.15
C TRP A 349 6.70 8.14 -19.74
N ILE A 350 7.78 7.63 -19.17
CA ILE A 350 7.90 7.34 -17.74
C ILE A 350 8.82 8.41 -17.15
N ALA A 351 8.29 9.25 -16.25
CA ALA A 351 9.08 10.29 -15.62
C ALA A 351 9.55 9.86 -14.23
N LEU A 352 10.80 10.14 -13.92
CA LEU A 352 11.42 9.95 -12.62
C LEU A 352 11.88 11.33 -12.12
N GLY A 353 11.54 11.68 -10.91
CA GLY A 353 11.89 12.99 -10.39
C GLY A 353 12.17 13.03 -8.91
N ASN A 354 12.94 14.06 -8.55
CA ASN A 354 13.31 14.45 -7.20
C ASN A 354 13.68 15.94 -7.20
N HIS A 355 13.50 16.64 -6.07
CA HIS A 355 13.99 18.01 -5.97
C HIS A 355 15.44 18.12 -5.51
N HIS A 356 16.04 19.30 -5.66
CA HIS A 356 17.43 19.54 -5.33
C HIS A 356 17.67 20.83 -4.54
N ASP A 357 16.62 21.53 -4.13
CA ASP A 357 16.68 22.62 -3.14
C ASP A 357 16.42 22.07 -1.75
N ALA A 358 16.92 22.72 -0.71
CA ALA A 358 16.73 22.33 0.68
C ALA A 358 16.73 23.54 1.59
N TRP A 359 16.11 23.48 2.76
CA TRP A 359 16.13 24.59 3.71
C TRP A 359 17.53 24.91 4.22
N VAL A 360 18.37 23.90 4.40
CA VAL A 360 19.79 24.04 4.79
C VAL A 360 20.64 23.07 3.97
N PHE A 361 21.08 21.94 4.55
CA PHE A 361 21.93 20.96 3.89
C PHE A 361 21.09 19.86 3.22
N GLY A 362 19.90 19.59 3.73
CA GLY A 362 18.97 18.63 3.16
C GLY A 362 19.54 17.21 3.08
N GLY A 363 20.04 16.67 4.18
CA GLY A 363 20.67 15.36 4.17
C GLY A 363 19.72 14.25 3.78
N VAL A 364 18.59 14.17 4.45
CA VAL A 364 17.46 13.29 4.06
C VAL A 364 16.68 13.97 2.96
N ASP A 365 16.22 15.19 3.19
CA ASP A 365 15.29 15.94 2.39
C ASP A 365 15.99 17.17 1.76
N PRO A 366 16.30 17.09 0.41
CA PRO A 366 16.07 15.97 -0.53
C PRO A 366 17.36 15.30 -1.03
N SER A 367 18.56 15.67 -0.53
CA SER A 367 19.84 15.22 -1.14
C SER A 367 19.98 13.70 -1.18
N SER A 368 19.26 12.97 -0.30
CA SER A 368 19.19 11.52 -0.32
C SER A 368 18.54 11.01 -1.60
N GLY A 369 17.41 11.59 -2.00
CA GLY A 369 16.71 11.28 -3.25
C GLY A 369 17.51 11.74 -4.47
N THR A 370 18.07 12.97 -4.44
CA THR A 370 18.88 13.51 -5.54
C THR A 370 20.10 12.62 -5.80
N ALA A 371 20.80 12.15 -4.76
CA ALA A 371 21.95 11.26 -4.91
C ALA A 371 21.54 9.90 -5.49
N SER A 372 20.39 9.36 -5.09
CA SER A 372 19.83 8.13 -5.65
C SER A 372 19.40 8.30 -7.11
N LEU A 373 18.84 9.45 -7.48
CA LEU A 373 18.49 9.78 -8.86
C LEU A 373 19.74 9.81 -9.76
N MET A 374 20.84 10.45 -9.28
CA MET A 374 22.09 10.52 -10.02
C MET A 374 22.68 9.15 -10.30
N GLU A 375 22.57 8.20 -9.38
CA GLU A 375 23.07 6.84 -9.58
C GLU A 375 22.11 6.00 -10.42
N THR A 376 20.80 6.22 -10.30
CA THR A 376 19.78 5.61 -11.16
C THR A 376 19.97 6.01 -12.62
N THR A 377 20.15 7.31 -12.89
CA THR A 377 20.41 7.83 -14.25
C THR A 377 21.72 7.31 -14.82
N ARG A 378 22.77 7.22 -13.99
CA ARG A 378 24.05 6.63 -14.42
C ARG A 378 23.89 5.16 -14.82
N GLY A 379 23.18 4.36 -14.04
CA GLY A 379 22.92 2.95 -14.33
C GLY A 379 22.13 2.77 -15.64
N LEU A 380 21.11 3.58 -15.85
CA LEU A 380 20.31 3.55 -17.08
C LEU A 380 21.09 4.05 -18.30
N GLY A 381 21.92 5.08 -18.14
CA GLY A 381 22.86 5.55 -19.17
C GLY A 381 23.90 4.49 -19.54
N GLU A 382 24.36 3.68 -18.57
CA GLU A 382 25.27 2.57 -18.86
C GLU A 382 24.57 1.45 -19.68
N LEU A 383 23.30 1.10 -19.34
CA LEU A 383 22.52 0.18 -20.16
C LEU A 383 22.36 0.71 -21.60
N LEU A 384 22.13 2.01 -21.76
CA LEU A 384 22.03 2.65 -23.07
C LEU A 384 23.34 2.49 -23.88
N ARG A 385 24.52 2.72 -23.23
CA ARG A 385 25.83 2.49 -23.86
C ARG A 385 26.07 1.03 -24.25
N GLN A 386 25.47 0.09 -23.53
CA GLN A 386 25.50 -1.35 -23.84
C GLN A 386 24.50 -1.75 -24.92
N GLY A 387 23.79 -0.78 -25.54
CA GLY A 387 22.78 -1.02 -26.58
C GLY A 387 21.42 -1.48 -26.05
N ARG A 388 21.18 -1.43 -24.74
CA ARG A 388 19.93 -1.85 -24.09
C ARG A 388 18.99 -0.65 -23.90
N ARG A 389 18.48 -0.12 -25.01
CA ARG A 389 17.57 1.03 -25.04
C ARG A 389 16.17 0.60 -24.60
N PRO A 390 15.48 1.34 -23.71
CA PRO A 390 14.09 1.05 -23.35
C PRO A 390 13.15 1.26 -24.54
N ARG A 391 11.99 0.64 -24.54
CA ARG A 391 10.98 0.77 -25.60
C ARG A 391 10.21 2.08 -25.53
N ARG A 392 9.91 2.55 -24.29
CA ARG A 392 9.30 3.86 -23.99
C ARG A 392 10.37 4.84 -23.54
N THR A 393 10.08 6.12 -23.68
CA THR A 393 10.98 7.18 -23.23
C THR A 393 11.00 7.26 -21.70
N LEU A 394 12.20 7.31 -21.14
CA LEU A 394 12.42 7.69 -19.75
C LEU A 394 12.74 9.20 -19.73
N VAL A 395 12.06 9.94 -18.86
CA VAL A 395 12.28 11.36 -18.60
C VAL A 395 12.81 11.50 -17.18
N PHE A 396 13.88 12.23 -16.99
CA PHE A 396 14.48 12.47 -15.67
C PHE A 396 14.37 13.94 -15.35
N CYS A 397 13.91 14.25 -14.14
CA CYS A 397 13.67 15.59 -13.69
C CYS A 397 14.31 15.83 -12.33
N ALA A 398 15.04 16.97 -12.20
CA ALA A 398 15.51 17.47 -10.92
C ALA A 398 14.91 18.88 -10.72
N TRP A 399 14.06 18.97 -9.69
CA TRP A 399 13.25 20.15 -9.42
C TRP A 399 13.94 21.12 -8.49
N ASP A 400 13.76 22.44 -8.68
CA ASP A 400 14.15 23.50 -7.75
C ASP A 400 12.89 24.13 -7.17
N GLY A 401 12.88 24.45 -5.89
CA GLY A 401 11.79 25.15 -5.23
C GLY A 401 10.60 24.28 -4.83
N GLU A 402 10.81 23.00 -4.64
CA GLU A 402 9.84 22.09 -4.03
C GLU A 402 9.44 22.62 -2.65
N GLU A 403 10.43 22.90 -1.81
CA GLU A 403 10.32 23.39 -0.43
C GLU A 403 9.51 24.68 -0.30
N VAL A 404 9.31 25.36 -1.41
CA VAL A 404 8.59 26.63 -1.48
C VAL A 404 7.43 26.50 -2.47
N THR A 405 6.38 25.83 -2.06
CA THR A 405 5.12 25.63 -2.82
C THR A 405 5.18 24.64 -3.98
N LEU A 406 6.07 23.63 -3.98
CA LEU A 406 6.21 22.66 -5.07
C LEU A 406 6.48 23.34 -6.42
N THR A 407 7.29 24.40 -6.42
CA THR A 407 7.31 25.37 -7.53
C THR A 407 7.82 24.75 -8.82
N GLY A 408 9.03 24.16 -8.84
CA GLY A 408 9.65 23.71 -10.07
C GLY A 408 8.88 22.64 -10.82
N SER A 409 8.37 21.64 -10.13
CA SER A 409 7.55 20.59 -10.73
C SER A 409 6.21 21.12 -11.22
N THR A 410 5.58 22.04 -10.47
CA THR A 410 4.30 22.66 -10.85
C THR A 410 4.45 23.48 -12.13
N GLU A 411 5.44 24.37 -12.19
CA GLU A 411 5.67 25.21 -13.37
C GLU A 411 5.99 24.37 -14.63
N TRP A 412 6.80 23.33 -14.46
CA TRP A 412 7.10 22.41 -15.57
C TRP A 412 5.87 21.59 -15.98
N GLY A 413 5.10 21.09 -15.01
CA GLY A 413 3.85 20.36 -15.25
C GLY A 413 2.79 21.20 -15.95
N GLU A 414 2.66 22.48 -15.59
CA GLU A 414 1.76 23.43 -16.24
C GLU A 414 2.24 23.82 -17.65
N GLN A 415 3.55 24.02 -17.85
CA GLN A 415 4.12 24.34 -19.17
C GLN A 415 3.87 23.21 -20.18
N PHE A 416 4.09 21.98 -19.78
CA PHE A 416 3.96 20.81 -20.64
C PHE A 416 2.67 20.03 -20.44
N ALA A 417 1.63 20.66 -19.85
CA ALA A 417 0.39 20.00 -19.49
C ALA A 417 -0.27 19.24 -20.65
N SER A 418 -0.24 19.80 -21.85
CA SER A 418 -0.83 19.20 -23.04
C SER A 418 -0.13 17.90 -23.44
N GLU A 419 1.20 17.92 -23.44
CA GLU A 419 2.04 16.76 -23.74
C GLU A 419 1.95 15.69 -22.65
N LEU A 420 2.02 16.08 -21.41
CA LEU A 420 1.97 15.17 -20.25
C LEU A 420 0.62 14.45 -20.17
N ARG A 421 -0.49 15.16 -20.41
CA ARG A 421 -1.81 14.50 -20.46
C ARG A 421 -1.94 13.46 -21.58
N ARG A 422 -1.18 13.60 -22.67
CA ARG A 422 -1.20 12.60 -23.76
C ARG A 422 -0.20 11.47 -23.55
N ASN A 423 0.99 11.81 -23.06
CA ASN A 423 2.18 10.97 -23.22
C ASN A 423 2.64 10.33 -21.90
N LEU A 424 2.32 10.93 -20.73
CA LEU A 424 2.84 10.46 -19.45
C LEU A 424 2.13 9.17 -19.02
N VAL A 425 2.90 8.09 -18.95
CA VAL A 425 2.49 6.80 -18.40
C VAL A 425 2.42 6.86 -16.87
N ALA A 426 3.52 7.24 -16.24
CA ALA A 426 3.58 7.39 -14.79
C ALA A 426 4.68 8.39 -14.40
N TYR A 427 4.49 9.06 -13.27
CA TYR A 427 5.53 9.79 -12.57
C TYR A 427 5.97 9.01 -11.34
N LEU A 428 7.26 8.74 -11.23
CA LEU A 428 7.88 7.95 -10.17
C LEU A 428 8.68 8.90 -9.25
N ASN A 429 8.11 9.24 -8.12
CA ASN A 429 8.70 10.17 -7.15
C ASN A 429 9.59 9.44 -6.15
N VAL A 430 10.71 10.02 -5.81
CA VAL A 430 11.51 9.70 -4.64
C VAL A 430 12.04 11.02 -4.09
N ASP A 431 11.29 11.61 -3.18
CA ASP A 431 11.68 12.84 -2.48
C ASP A 431 12.90 12.57 -1.60
N SER A 432 12.69 11.86 -0.52
CA SER A 432 13.70 11.38 0.40
C SER A 432 13.93 9.89 0.20
N SER A 433 15.15 9.51 -0.22
CA SER A 433 15.46 8.11 -0.54
C SER A 433 15.49 7.23 0.71
N ALA A 434 16.17 7.70 1.77
CA ALA A 434 16.29 6.93 2.99
C ALA A 434 16.58 7.78 4.23
N SER A 435 15.76 7.59 5.27
CA SER A 435 16.02 8.00 6.66
C SER A 435 16.14 6.78 7.59
N GLY A 436 16.02 5.57 7.08
CA GLY A 436 16.06 4.33 7.85
C GLY A 436 15.77 3.08 7.01
N PRO A 437 15.42 1.95 7.65
CA PRO A 437 15.33 0.66 6.98
C PRO A 437 13.95 0.30 6.40
N ASN A 438 12.90 1.03 6.72
CA ASN A 438 11.52 0.61 6.44
C ASN A 438 11.07 1.14 5.09
N PHE A 439 10.91 0.26 4.11
CA PHE A 439 10.41 0.64 2.80
C PHE A 439 8.92 0.98 2.86
N GLU A 440 8.55 2.07 2.23
CA GLU A 440 7.17 2.51 2.05
C GLU A 440 6.95 2.95 0.60
N ALA A 441 5.76 2.67 0.09
CA ALA A 441 5.34 3.12 -1.23
C ALA A 441 3.87 3.50 -1.23
N ASN A 442 3.60 4.66 -1.83
CA ASN A 442 2.27 5.20 -2.07
C ASN A 442 2.04 5.27 -3.58
N ALA A 443 0.87 4.87 -4.06
CA ALA A 443 0.59 4.90 -5.49
C ALA A 443 -0.91 5.00 -5.76
N VAL A 444 -1.28 5.40 -6.97
CA VAL A 444 -2.64 5.17 -7.45
C VAL A 444 -2.91 3.66 -7.56
N GLY A 445 -4.14 3.24 -7.33
CA GLY A 445 -4.50 1.81 -7.22
C GLY A 445 -4.09 0.96 -8.41
N SER A 446 -4.00 1.53 -9.61
CA SER A 446 -3.58 0.79 -10.82
C SER A 446 -2.13 0.33 -10.80
N LEU A 447 -1.24 0.99 -10.06
CA LEU A 447 0.19 0.68 -9.98
C LEU A 447 0.56 -0.16 -8.75
N ALA A 448 -0.30 -0.24 -7.73
CA ALA A 448 0.02 -0.88 -6.47
C ALA A 448 0.54 -2.33 -6.62
N PRO A 449 -0.10 -3.24 -7.39
CA PRO A 449 0.43 -4.59 -7.56
C PRO A 449 1.77 -4.66 -8.28
N LEU A 450 2.06 -3.72 -9.20
CA LEU A 450 3.35 -3.66 -9.88
C LEU A 450 4.49 -3.36 -8.89
N LEU A 451 4.25 -2.47 -7.91
CA LEU A 451 5.24 -2.15 -6.89
C LEU A 451 5.63 -3.37 -6.08
N VAL A 452 4.64 -4.18 -5.69
CA VAL A 452 4.86 -5.45 -4.98
C VAL A 452 5.63 -6.44 -5.85
N ASP A 453 5.26 -6.59 -7.13
CA ASP A 453 5.96 -7.49 -8.07
C ASP A 453 7.45 -7.09 -8.24
N VAL A 454 7.74 -5.78 -8.34
CA VAL A 454 9.13 -5.30 -8.43
C VAL A 454 9.90 -5.54 -7.12
N ALA A 455 9.24 -5.36 -5.97
CA ALA A 455 9.88 -5.60 -4.67
C ALA A 455 10.30 -7.07 -4.47
N ARG A 456 9.58 -8.03 -5.08
CA ARG A 456 9.96 -9.45 -5.07
C ARG A 456 11.27 -9.73 -5.82
N ASP A 457 11.56 -8.92 -6.85
CA ASP A 457 12.70 -9.10 -7.76
C ASP A 457 13.92 -8.23 -7.40
N VAL A 458 13.82 -7.35 -6.39
CA VAL A 458 14.91 -6.48 -5.90
C VAL A 458 15.37 -6.95 -4.52
N GLN A 459 16.69 -7.01 -4.32
CA GLN A 459 17.28 -7.43 -3.05
C GLN A 459 17.35 -6.26 -2.05
N ALA A 460 16.86 -6.49 -0.82
CA ALA A 460 17.01 -5.58 0.30
C ALA A 460 18.46 -5.65 0.88
N PRO A 461 18.90 -4.61 1.61
CA PRO A 461 20.20 -4.63 2.30
C PRO A 461 20.36 -5.75 3.32
N THR A 462 19.28 -6.36 3.78
CA THR A 462 19.23 -7.51 4.70
C THR A 462 19.63 -8.84 4.04
N GLY A 463 19.68 -8.88 2.69
CA GLY A 463 19.97 -10.10 1.93
C GLY A 463 18.72 -10.89 1.49
N THR A 464 17.54 -10.52 1.95
CA THR A 464 16.24 -11.05 1.49
C THR A 464 15.72 -10.27 0.29
N SER A 465 14.56 -10.65 -0.28
CA SER A 465 13.87 -9.76 -1.22
C SER A 465 13.39 -8.48 -0.49
N LEU A 466 13.28 -7.38 -1.24
CA LEU A 466 12.69 -6.15 -0.69
C LEU A 466 11.24 -6.39 -0.23
N TYR A 467 10.50 -7.23 -0.95
CA TYR A 467 9.16 -7.65 -0.57
C TYR A 467 9.11 -8.31 0.82
N ASP A 468 10.01 -9.27 1.09
CA ASP A 468 10.05 -9.94 2.40
C ASP A 468 10.45 -8.97 3.52
N ALA A 469 11.40 -8.08 3.26
CA ALA A 469 11.78 -7.04 4.21
C ALA A 469 10.63 -6.08 4.49
N TRP A 470 9.92 -5.63 3.46
CA TRP A 470 8.76 -4.74 3.54
C TRP A 470 7.60 -5.37 4.32
N LYS A 471 7.26 -6.61 3.97
CA LYS A 471 6.18 -7.35 4.61
C LYS A 471 6.39 -7.53 6.11
N ASN A 472 7.64 -7.63 6.54
CA ASN A 472 8.01 -7.85 7.95
C ASN A 472 8.35 -6.55 8.71
N SER A 473 8.27 -5.37 8.09
CA SER A 473 8.61 -4.09 8.72
C SER A 473 7.45 -3.43 9.47
N GLY A 474 6.22 -3.84 9.22
CA GLY A 474 5.03 -3.28 9.88
C GLY A 474 4.68 -3.96 11.20
N PRO A 475 3.83 -3.34 12.03
CA PRO A 475 3.25 -4.03 13.18
C PRO A 475 2.42 -5.23 12.70
N PRO A 476 2.36 -6.33 13.50
CA PRO A 476 1.56 -7.49 13.15
C PRO A 476 0.13 -7.12 12.79
N ALA A 477 -0.32 -7.51 11.59
CA ALA A 477 -1.72 -7.30 11.23
C ALA A 477 -2.62 -8.21 12.08
N PRO A 478 -3.66 -7.69 12.71
CA PRO A 478 -4.58 -8.51 13.48
C PRO A 478 -5.14 -9.65 12.62
N GLY A 479 -4.97 -10.89 13.07
CA GLY A 479 -5.53 -12.08 12.42
C GLY A 479 -4.64 -12.82 11.41
N LEU A 480 -3.40 -12.39 11.18
CA LEU A 480 -2.42 -13.17 10.44
C LEU A 480 -1.48 -13.90 11.42
N PRO A 481 -1.37 -15.24 11.35
CA PRO A 481 -0.61 -16.05 12.32
C PRO A 481 0.89 -15.73 12.36
N ASP A 482 1.45 -15.27 11.24
CA ASP A 482 2.87 -14.90 11.09
C ASP A 482 3.15 -13.41 11.34
N GLY A 483 2.11 -12.63 11.70
CA GLY A 483 2.23 -11.18 11.91
C GLY A 483 2.54 -10.37 10.65
N SER A 484 2.52 -10.99 9.46
CA SER A 484 2.81 -10.27 8.20
C SER A 484 1.62 -9.45 7.72
N LEU A 485 1.91 -8.39 6.96
CA LEU A 485 0.88 -7.60 6.28
C LEU A 485 0.40 -8.32 5.01
N PRO A 486 -0.91 -8.29 4.68
CA PRO A 486 -1.37 -8.74 3.36
C PRO A 486 -0.82 -7.82 2.26
N ASP A 487 -0.57 -8.35 1.07
CA ASP A 487 0.01 -7.59 -0.05
C ASP A 487 -0.77 -6.30 -0.36
N GLN A 488 -2.11 -6.30 -0.24
CA GLN A 488 -2.93 -5.11 -0.41
C GLN A 488 -2.72 -4.02 0.65
N ALA A 489 -2.14 -4.35 1.79
CA ALA A 489 -1.82 -3.39 2.84
C ALA A 489 -0.41 -2.81 2.72
N LEU A 490 0.44 -3.36 1.86
CA LEU A 490 1.81 -2.89 1.67
C LEU A 490 1.85 -1.53 0.97
N VAL A 491 1.04 -1.34 -0.08
CA VAL A 491 0.98 -0.09 -0.84
C VAL A 491 -0.20 0.74 -0.38
N THR A 492 0.06 1.97 0.03
CA THR A 492 -1.00 2.93 0.33
C THR A 492 -1.56 3.49 -0.97
N THR A 493 -2.84 3.21 -1.26
CA THR A 493 -3.53 3.73 -2.45
C THR A 493 -4.20 5.08 -2.22
N ARG A 494 -3.98 5.69 -1.07
CA ARG A 494 -4.37 7.06 -0.72
C ARG A 494 -3.15 7.94 -0.83
N ILE A 495 -2.75 8.21 -2.05
CA ILE A 495 -1.60 9.07 -2.27
C ILE A 495 -1.96 10.51 -1.96
N GLY A 496 -1.20 11.11 -1.05
CA GLY A 496 -1.35 12.50 -0.62
C GLY A 496 -0.69 13.50 -1.54
N SER A 497 -0.23 14.58 -0.94
CA SER A 497 0.64 15.57 -1.56
C SER A 497 1.88 15.80 -0.67
N GLY A 498 2.57 16.93 -0.84
CA GLY A 498 3.74 17.27 -0.03
C GLY A 498 5.04 16.90 -0.73
N SER A 499 4.99 16.59 -2.02
CA SER A 499 6.14 16.45 -2.90
C SER A 499 5.74 16.66 -4.36
N ASP A 500 6.70 16.57 -5.26
CA ASP A 500 6.61 16.91 -6.69
C ASP A 500 5.60 16.06 -7.49
N HIS A 501 5.13 14.93 -6.96
CA HIS A 501 4.08 14.14 -7.58
C HIS A 501 2.72 14.86 -7.63
N THR A 502 2.55 15.91 -6.85
CA THR A 502 1.28 16.65 -6.68
C THR A 502 0.74 17.20 -8.00
N VAL A 503 1.55 17.84 -8.83
CA VAL A 503 1.11 18.37 -10.13
C VAL A 503 0.67 17.28 -11.08
N PHE A 504 1.36 16.14 -11.09
CA PHE A 504 1.05 15.03 -11.98
C PHE A 504 -0.28 14.35 -11.61
N LEU A 505 -0.54 14.15 -10.33
CA LEU A 505 -1.80 13.58 -9.85
C LEU A 505 -2.94 14.60 -9.88
N ASN A 506 -2.77 15.69 -9.16
CA ASN A 506 -3.88 16.57 -8.81
C ASN A 506 -4.27 17.56 -9.92
N TYR A 507 -3.31 17.97 -10.77
CA TYR A 507 -3.57 18.89 -11.88
C TYR A 507 -3.67 18.17 -13.23
N LEU A 508 -2.77 17.22 -13.48
CA LEU A 508 -2.71 16.52 -14.76
C LEU A 508 -3.55 15.23 -14.80
N SER A 509 -3.91 14.68 -13.65
CA SER A 509 -4.59 13.39 -13.47
C SER A 509 -3.86 12.28 -14.22
N ARG A 510 -2.61 12.04 -13.79
CA ARG A 510 -1.73 10.97 -14.30
C ARG A 510 -1.31 10.05 -13.17
N PRO A 511 -1.05 8.76 -13.47
CA PRO A 511 -0.61 7.82 -12.45
C PRO A 511 0.70 8.25 -11.81
N VAL A 512 0.76 8.17 -10.48
CA VAL A 512 1.96 8.52 -9.71
C VAL A 512 2.29 7.45 -8.69
N VAL A 513 3.57 7.40 -8.35
CA VAL A 513 4.15 6.61 -7.27
C VAL A 513 5.03 7.52 -6.44
N ASP A 514 5.01 7.37 -5.12
CA ASP A 514 5.92 8.01 -4.18
C ASP A 514 6.55 6.97 -3.27
N MET A 515 7.89 6.98 -3.11
CA MET A 515 8.65 5.90 -2.48
C MET A 515 9.75 6.42 -1.59
N THR A 516 9.94 5.74 -0.44
CA THR A 516 10.99 6.08 0.52
C THR A 516 11.39 4.88 1.37
N PHE A 517 12.53 4.96 2.06
CA PHE A 517 12.88 4.11 3.19
C PHE A 517 12.83 4.95 4.46
N ASN A 518 11.85 4.73 5.31
CA ASN A 518 11.62 5.49 6.53
C ASN A 518 12.33 4.90 7.77
N GLY A 519 12.62 5.80 8.71
CA GLY A 519 13.13 5.47 10.04
C GLY A 519 12.92 6.62 11.01
N PRO A 520 13.42 6.51 12.26
CA PRO A 520 13.43 7.63 13.20
C PRO A 520 14.15 8.84 12.63
N TYR A 521 13.46 9.97 12.48
CA TYR A 521 13.97 11.17 11.83
C TYR A 521 13.38 12.44 12.45
N GLY A 522 14.05 12.99 13.46
CA GLY A 522 13.60 14.17 14.22
C GLY A 522 14.40 15.44 13.92
N VAL A 523 15.19 15.49 12.82
CA VAL A 523 16.00 16.66 12.45
C VAL A 523 15.51 17.36 11.18
N TYR A 524 14.30 17.06 10.75
CA TYR A 524 13.64 17.55 9.54
C TYR A 524 13.71 19.07 9.41
N HIS A 525 14.10 19.59 8.21
CA HIS A 525 14.21 21.01 7.87
C HIS A 525 15.14 21.85 8.75
N SER A 526 16.11 21.20 9.43
CA SER A 526 17.08 21.87 10.30
C SER A 526 18.50 21.80 9.77
N ALA A 527 19.43 22.48 10.42
CA ALA A 527 20.87 22.38 10.12
C ALA A 527 21.44 21.00 10.48
N TYR A 528 20.72 20.17 11.23
CA TYR A 528 21.12 18.83 11.64
C TYR A 528 20.76 17.76 10.63
N ASP A 529 19.89 18.08 9.64
CA ASP A 529 19.66 17.24 8.47
C ASP A 529 20.82 17.39 7.48
N SER A 530 21.87 16.62 7.71
CA SER A 530 23.19 16.79 7.10
C SER A 530 23.76 15.48 6.56
N HIS A 531 24.90 15.56 5.86
CA HIS A 531 25.65 14.37 5.48
C HIS A 531 26.10 13.53 6.69
N TYR A 532 26.43 14.20 7.81
CA TYR A 532 26.78 13.52 9.04
C TYR A 532 25.62 12.64 9.52
N TRP A 533 24.40 13.18 9.58
CA TRP A 533 23.24 12.46 10.04
C TRP A 533 23.00 11.21 9.19
N ILE A 534 22.96 11.32 7.86
CA ILE A 534 22.75 10.16 6.96
C ILE A 534 23.87 9.14 7.14
N SER A 535 25.13 9.56 7.07
CA SER A 535 26.26 8.63 7.03
C SER A 535 26.54 7.93 8.37
N ARG A 536 26.00 8.44 9.48
CA ARG A 536 26.21 7.90 10.83
C ARG A 536 24.96 7.29 11.45
N ILE A 537 23.79 7.79 11.09
CA ILE A 537 22.52 7.46 11.76
C ILE A 537 21.51 6.87 10.78
N GLY A 538 21.12 7.63 9.75
CA GLY A 538 20.00 7.27 8.88
C GLY A 538 20.29 6.05 7.99
N ASP A 539 21.40 6.08 7.22
CA ASP A 539 21.82 4.96 6.36
C ASP A 539 23.35 4.83 6.30
N PRO A 540 23.99 4.34 7.35
CA PRO A 540 25.44 4.10 7.35
C PRO A 540 25.87 3.18 6.21
N GLY A 541 26.69 3.72 5.31
CA GLY A 541 27.18 3.03 4.13
C GLY A 541 26.24 3.07 2.94
N PHE A 542 25.20 3.91 2.93
CA PHE A 542 24.29 4.18 1.80
C PHE A 542 23.66 2.94 1.17
N ARG A 543 23.34 1.96 2.01
CA ARG A 543 22.80 0.65 1.57
C ARG A 543 21.35 0.74 1.14
N TYR A 544 20.53 1.48 1.88
CA TYR A 544 19.11 1.69 1.56
C TYR A 544 18.95 2.63 0.35
N HIS A 545 19.79 3.65 0.25
CA HIS A 545 19.88 4.47 -0.98
C HIS A 545 20.21 3.61 -2.21
N THR A 546 21.15 2.67 -2.06
CA THR A 546 21.51 1.75 -3.16
C THR A 546 20.35 0.83 -3.52
N ALA A 547 19.60 0.33 -2.52
CA ALA A 547 18.41 -0.48 -2.75
C ALA A 547 17.31 0.34 -3.44
N MET A 548 17.12 1.60 -3.05
CA MET A 548 16.19 2.51 -3.70
C MET A 548 16.58 2.74 -5.17
N ALA A 549 17.83 3.05 -5.46
CA ALA A 549 18.28 3.23 -6.84
C ALA A 549 18.04 1.97 -7.69
N ARG A 550 18.26 0.77 -7.15
CA ARG A 550 17.95 -0.50 -7.81
C ARG A 550 16.47 -0.67 -8.05
N TYR A 551 15.65 -0.38 -7.05
CA TYR A 551 14.19 -0.50 -7.13
C TYR A 551 13.60 0.48 -8.14
N TRP A 552 13.98 1.76 -8.03
CA TRP A 552 13.47 2.84 -8.88
C TRP A 552 13.73 2.60 -10.38
N GLY A 553 14.98 2.29 -10.75
CA GLY A 553 15.29 2.00 -12.13
C GLY A 553 14.73 0.67 -12.64
N THR A 554 14.57 -0.35 -11.78
CA THR A 554 13.90 -1.61 -12.15
C THR A 554 12.42 -1.35 -12.44
N LEU A 555 11.73 -0.56 -11.61
CA LEU A 555 10.34 -0.16 -11.81
C LEU A 555 10.18 0.61 -13.12
N ALA A 556 11.07 1.59 -13.36
CA ALA A 556 11.07 2.37 -14.60
C ALA A 556 11.26 1.49 -15.84
N LEU A 557 12.21 0.55 -15.83
CA LEU A 557 12.46 -0.39 -16.92
C LEU A 557 11.27 -1.34 -17.14
N ARG A 558 10.62 -1.78 -16.05
CA ARG A 558 9.46 -2.68 -16.15
C ARG A 558 8.26 -1.99 -16.82
N LEU A 559 8.02 -0.73 -16.49
CA LEU A 559 7.03 0.10 -17.18
C LEU A 559 7.42 0.40 -18.64
N ALA A 560 8.68 0.77 -18.84
CA ALA A 560 9.16 1.19 -20.15
C ALA A 560 9.15 0.07 -21.19
N ASN A 561 9.39 -1.18 -20.78
CA ASN A 561 9.55 -2.31 -21.69
C ASN A 561 8.30 -3.20 -21.82
N ALA A 562 7.26 -3.00 -21.05
CA ALA A 562 6.03 -3.79 -21.11
C ALA A 562 5.35 -3.74 -22.49
N ASP A 563 4.81 -4.87 -22.95
CA ASP A 563 4.00 -4.94 -24.16
C ASP A 563 2.66 -4.22 -23.95
N VAL A 564 2.02 -4.52 -22.83
CA VAL A 564 0.83 -3.83 -22.33
C VAL A 564 1.19 -3.19 -20.98
N LEU A 565 0.75 -1.96 -20.75
CA LEU A 565 0.98 -1.29 -19.46
C LEU A 565 0.47 -2.15 -18.31
N PRO A 566 1.31 -2.43 -17.29
CA PRO A 566 1.01 -3.40 -16.24
C PRO A 566 0.05 -2.84 -15.16
N TYR A 567 -0.95 -2.08 -15.59
CA TYR A 567 -1.95 -1.47 -14.73
C TYR A 567 -3.01 -2.46 -14.29
N GLN A 568 -3.43 -2.37 -13.03
CA GLN A 568 -4.48 -3.21 -12.44
C GLN A 568 -5.72 -2.37 -12.12
N MET A 569 -6.62 -2.26 -13.09
CA MET A 569 -7.80 -1.39 -12.97
C MET A 569 -8.86 -1.95 -12.01
N ASP A 570 -8.87 -3.24 -11.74
CA ASP A 570 -9.74 -3.86 -10.74
C ASP A 570 -9.30 -3.52 -9.31
N GLU A 571 -8.00 -3.38 -9.04
CA GLU A 571 -7.50 -2.90 -7.76
C GLU A 571 -7.76 -1.39 -7.60
N TYR A 572 -7.65 -0.62 -8.68
CA TYR A 572 -8.07 0.79 -8.66
C TYR A 572 -9.55 0.93 -8.30
N ALA A 573 -10.42 0.14 -8.95
CA ALA A 573 -11.85 0.15 -8.65
C ALA A 573 -12.16 -0.30 -7.20
N ALA A 574 -11.35 -1.21 -6.64
CA ALA A 574 -11.45 -1.60 -5.24
C ALA A 574 -11.13 -0.42 -4.31
N SER A 575 -10.07 0.34 -4.59
CA SER A 575 -9.71 1.55 -3.84
C SER A 575 -10.81 2.61 -3.90
N VAL A 576 -11.36 2.88 -5.10
CA VAL A 576 -12.48 3.84 -5.26
C VAL A 576 -13.70 3.41 -4.44
N ARG A 577 -14.02 2.10 -4.41
CA ARG A 577 -15.12 1.58 -3.59
C ARG A 577 -14.89 1.80 -2.09
N GLU A 578 -13.66 1.67 -1.64
CA GLU A 578 -13.29 1.97 -0.26
C GLU A 578 -13.50 3.46 0.06
N PHE A 579 -13.06 4.36 -0.83
CA PHE A 579 -13.27 5.80 -0.67
C PHE A 579 -14.76 6.17 -0.59
N VAL A 580 -15.59 5.54 -1.41
CA VAL A 580 -17.06 5.75 -1.34
C VAL A 580 -17.63 5.30 0.01
N ARG A 581 -17.15 4.17 0.56
CA ARG A 581 -17.59 3.69 1.88
C ARG A 581 -17.15 4.59 3.04
N GLU A 582 -16.06 5.31 2.88
CA GLU A 582 -15.62 6.26 3.90
C GLU A 582 -16.54 7.46 4.05
N LEU A 583 -17.27 7.83 3.01
CA LEU A 583 -18.28 8.87 3.09
C LEU A 583 -19.32 8.58 4.18
N ASP A 584 -19.62 7.30 4.44
CA ASP A 584 -20.56 6.89 5.50
C ASP A 584 -20.10 7.29 6.92
N ARG A 585 -18.82 7.66 7.09
CA ARG A 585 -18.28 8.16 8.36
C ARG A 585 -18.54 9.65 8.60
N ILE A 586 -18.95 10.38 7.56
CA ILE A 586 -19.25 11.82 7.68
C ILE A 586 -20.61 11.97 8.39
N PRO A 587 -20.66 12.72 9.49
CA PRO A 587 -21.92 12.91 10.24
C PRO A 587 -23.06 13.40 9.33
N ASP A 588 -24.26 12.85 9.53
CA ASP A 588 -25.47 13.20 8.81
C ASP A 588 -25.46 12.99 7.28
N LEU A 589 -24.38 12.53 6.68
CA LEU A 589 -24.27 12.38 5.21
C LEU A 589 -25.40 11.48 4.68
N SER A 590 -25.63 10.32 5.30
CA SER A 590 -26.65 9.34 4.84
C SER A 590 -28.10 9.88 4.85
N ARG A 591 -28.37 10.98 5.59
CA ARG A 591 -29.67 11.67 5.56
C ARG A 591 -29.85 12.57 4.35
N HIS A 592 -28.76 12.97 3.70
CA HIS A 592 -28.75 14.00 2.66
C HIS A 592 -28.23 13.51 1.32
N LEU A 593 -27.42 12.45 1.30
CA LEU A 593 -26.82 11.85 0.11
C LEU A 593 -26.96 10.33 0.17
N ASP A 594 -27.62 9.71 -0.82
CA ASP A 594 -27.60 8.28 -1.03
C ASP A 594 -26.30 7.88 -1.76
N THR A 595 -25.44 7.09 -1.10
CA THR A 595 -24.16 6.61 -1.65
C THR A 595 -24.29 5.29 -2.41
N GLN A 596 -25.45 4.60 -2.34
CA GLN A 596 -25.64 3.28 -2.98
C GLN A 596 -25.42 3.29 -4.51
N PRO A 597 -25.86 4.31 -5.27
CA PRO A 597 -25.55 4.38 -6.70
C PRO A 597 -24.04 4.38 -6.97
N LEU A 598 -23.24 5.10 -6.18
CA LEU A 598 -21.78 5.10 -6.30
C LEU A 598 -21.18 3.72 -5.98
N VAL A 599 -21.68 3.05 -4.93
CA VAL A 599 -21.24 1.69 -4.56
C VAL A 599 -21.54 0.70 -5.69
N GLU A 600 -22.73 0.75 -6.28
CA GLU A 600 -23.09 -0.13 -7.39
C GLU A 600 -22.26 0.14 -8.64
N ARG A 601 -22.00 1.41 -8.97
CA ARG A 601 -21.13 1.79 -10.09
C ARG A 601 -19.70 1.33 -9.89
N THR A 602 -19.13 1.47 -8.70
CA THR A 602 -17.76 0.98 -8.42
C THR A 602 -17.68 -0.54 -8.52
N ARG A 603 -18.74 -1.27 -8.14
CA ARG A 603 -18.85 -2.71 -8.32
C ARG A 603 -18.86 -3.10 -9.80
N ALA A 604 -19.66 -2.42 -10.63
CA ALA A 604 -19.72 -2.64 -12.06
C ALA A 604 -18.37 -2.34 -12.73
N LEU A 605 -17.73 -1.23 -12.39
CA LEU A 605 -16.38 -0.88 -12.85
C LEU A 605 -15.38 -1.99 -12.54
N ARG A 606 -15.36 -2.48 -11.28
CA ARG A 606 -14.45 -3.56 -10.85
C ARG A 606 -14.67 -4.84 -11.66
N THR A 607 -15.93 -5.23 -11.86
CA THR A 607 -16.26 -6.42 -12.66
C THR A 607 -15.78 -6.28 -14.11
N THR A 608 -15.99 -5.12 -14.71
CA THR A 608 -15.54 -4.82 -16.08
C THR A 608 -14.02 -4.77 -16.20
N ALA A 609 -13.35 -4.09 -15.26
CA ALA A 609 -11.89 -4.02 -15.19
C ALA A 609 -11.27 -5.41 -15.09
N ARG A 610 -11.82 -6.26 -14.25
CA ARG A 610 -11.38 -7.62 -14.08
C ARG A 610 -11.57 -8.45 -15.34
N ARG A 611 -12.72 -8.31 -16.03
CA ARG A 611 -12.97 -8.97 -17.32
C ARG A 611 -11.91 -8.60 -18.34
N LEU A 612 -11.53 -7.31 -18.43
CA LEU A 612 -10.46 -6.84 -19.28
C LEU A 612 -9.12 -7.49 -18.90
N HIS A 613 -8.77 -7.46 -17.62
CA HIS A 613 -7.51 -8.00 -17.10
C HIS A 613 -7.31 -9.47 -17.51
N LEU A 614 -8.31 -10.31 -17.29
CA LEU A 614 -8.23 -11.72 -17.64
C LEU A 614 -8.08 -11.95 -19.15
N ARG A 615 -8.68 -11.10 -19.97
CA ARG A 615 -8.51 -11.16 -21.43
C ARG A 615 -7.10 -10.75 -21.84
N VAL A 616 -6.55 -9.72 -21.20
CA VAL A 616 -5.16 -9.27 -21.42
C VAL A 616 -4.18 -10.38 -21.04
N ASP A 617 -4.31 -10.95 -19.83
CA ASP A 617 -3.44 -12.03 -19.38
C ASP A 617 -3.49 -13.24 -20.32
N ALA A 618 -4.70 -13.65 -20.73
CA ALA A 618 -4.87 -14.75 -21.66
C ALA A 618 -4.25 -14.47 -23.04
N ALA A 619 -4.38 -13.24 -23.53
CA ALA A 619 -3.80 -12.85 -24.82
C ALA A 619 -2.26 -12.77 -24.74
N LEU A 620 -1.71 -12.20 -23.67
CA LEU A 620 -0.28 -12.15 -23.40
C LEU A 620 0.33 -13.55 -23.24
N ALA A 621 -0.28 -14.41 -22.41
CA ALA A 621 0.20 -15.77 -22.16
C ALA A 621 0.32 -16.62 -23.44
N LYS A 622 -0.57 -16.37 -24.41
CA LYS A 622 -0.56 -17.03 -25.73
C LYS A 622 0.34 -16.34 -26.77
N GLY A 623 0.89 -15.19 -26.45
CA GLY A 623 1.56 -14.32 -27.43
C GLY A 623 0.63 -13.88 -28.56
N ALA A 624 -0.69 -13.82 -28.32
CA ALA A 624 -1.72 -13.60 -29.32
C ALA A 624 -2.16 -12.13 -29.44
N ILE A 625 -1.51 -11.20 -28.73
CA ILE A 625 -1.78 -9.78 -28.86
C ILE A 625 -0.93 -9.17 -29.99
N SER A 626 -1.58 -8.55 -30.98
CA SER A 626 -0.85 -7.82 -32.02
C SER A 626 -0.31 -6.48 -31.46
N ALA A 627 0.73 -5.93 -32.11
CA ALA A 627 1.27 -4.62 -31.73
C ALA A 627 0.18 -3.52 -31.72
N GLU A 628 -0.66 -3.49 -32.76
CA GLU A 628 -1.76 -2.53 -32.88
C GLU A 628 -2.83 -2.69 -31.79
N ALA A 629 -3.13 -3.94 -31.40
CA ALA A 629 -4.07 -4.20 -30.30
C ALA A 629 -3.48 -3.77 -28.96
N ALA A 630 -2.19 -4.01 -28.74
CA ALA A 630 -1.47 -3.56 -27.56
C ALA A 630 -1.40 -2.03 -27.48
N ASP A 631 -1.12 -1.35 -28.60
CA ASP A 631 -1.06 0.11 -28.67
C ASP A 631 -2.42 0.75 -28.35
N ARG A 632 -3.51 0.26 -28.95
CA ARG A 632 -4.86 0.74 -28.64
C ARG A 632 -5.23 0.51 -27.17
N LEU A 633 -4.89 -0.66 -26.63
CA LEU A 633 -5.13 -0.97 -25.23
C LEU A 633 -4.33 -0.05 -24.31
N ASN A 634 -3.06 0.22 -24.60
CA ASN A 634 -2.23 1.14 -23.84
C ASN A 634 -2.83 2.55 -23.81
N GLN A 635 -3.36 3.03 -24.97
CA GLN A 635 -4.05 4.32 -25.00
C GLN A 635 -5.31 4.35 -24.14
N ASP A 636 -6.11 3.28 -24.13
CA ASP A 636 -7.28 3.18 -23.24
C ASP A 636 -6.86 3.19 -21.76
N LEU A 637 -5.80 2.44 -21.43
CA LEU A 637 -5.26 2.40 -20.05
C LEU A 637 -4.73 3.77 -19.61
N LEU A 638 -4.06 4.50 -20.50
CA LEU A 638 -3.61 5.87 -20.24
C LEU A 638 -4.77 6.87 -20.06
N ALA A 639 -5.87 6.67 -20.78
CA ALA A 639 -7.04 7.54 -20.67
C ALA A 639 -7.81 7.37 -19.35
N PHE A 640 -7.67 6.22 -18.69
CA PHE A 640 -8.42 5.88 -17.47
C PHE A 640 -8.21 6.89 -16.35
N GLU A 641 -6.95 7.21 -16.02
CA GLU A 641 -6.64 8.19 -14.96
C GLU A 641 -7.13 9.58 -15.35
N GLY A 642 -6.95 9.97 -16.59
CA GLY A 642 -7.41 11.27 -17.11
C GLY A 642 -8.93 11.49 -17.04
N ASN A 643 -9.71 10.42 -16.97
CA ASN A 643 -11.17 10.50 -16.84
C ASN A 643 -11.63 10.93 -15.43
N TRP A 644 -10.75 10.92 -14.45
CA TRP A 644 -11.02 11.48 -13.12
C TRP A 644 -10.78 12.99 -13.05
N ALA A 645 -10.28 13.61 -14.12
CA ALA A 645 -10.10 15.06 -14.18
C ALA A 645 -11.42 15.79 -14.43
N HIS A 646 -11.70 16.81 -13.60
CA HIS A 646 -12.79 17.77 -13.85
C HIS A 646 -12.21 19.13 -14.22
N PRO A 647 -12.54 19.72 -15.38
CA PRO A 647 -11.94 20.97 -15.85
C PRO A 647 -12.09 22.16 -14.89
N ALA A 648 -13.24 22.28 -14.20
CA ALA A 648 -13.47 23.32 -13.22
C ALA A 648 -12.71 23.10 -11.90
N GLY A 649 -12.17 21.91 -11.68
CA GLY A 649 -11.52 21.53 -10.44
C GLY A 649 -12.48 21.34 -9.26
N ILE A 650 -11.91 21.25 -8.06
CA ILE A 650 -12.66 21.11 -6.82
C ILE A 650 -13.27 22.48 -6.46
N PRO A 651 -14.52 22.57 -6.03
CA PRO A 651 -15.13 23.82 -5.58
C PRO A 651 -14.26 24.55 -4.53
N GLY A 652 -13.94 25.81 -4.77
CA GLY A 652 -13.05 26.59 -3.90
C GLY A 652 -11.55 26.40 -4.13
N ARG A 653 -11.14 25.35 -4.86
CA ARG A 653 -9.74 25.02 -5.17
C ARG A 653 -9.60 24.59 -6.63
N PRO A 654 -9.82 25.49 -7.61
CA PRO A 654 -9.96 25.14 -9.03
C PRO A 654 -8.67 24.60 -9.68
N TRP A 655 -7.51 24.77 -9.04
CA TRP A 655 -6.26 24.19 -9.51
C TRP A 655 -6.24 22.66 -9.38
N PHE A 656 -6.84 22.11 -8.31
CA PHE A 656 -6.95 20.66 -8.08
C PHE A 656 -8.06 20.08 -8.97
N LYS A 657 -7.68 19.28 -9.97
CA LYS A 657 -8.59 18.77 -11.00
C LYS A 657 -9.09 17.35 -10.71
N HIS A 658 -8.40 16.60 -9.86
CA HIS A 658 -8.69 15.19 -9.63
C HIS A 658 -9.88 14.98 -8.72
N LEU A 659 -10.88 14.20 -9.16
CA LEU A 659 -12.12 13.94 -8.40
C LEU A 659 -11.92 13.03 -7.17
N LEU A 660 -10.86 12.20 -7.16
CA LEU A 660 -10.65 11.21 -6.10
C LEU A 660 -9.65 11.67 -5.03
N TYR A 661 -8.69 12.54 -5.37
CA TYR A 661 -7.56 12.87 -4.52
C TYR A 661 -7.32 14.37 -4.42
N ALA A 662 -7.17 14.87 -3.21
CA ALA A 662 -6.57 16.19 -2.94
C ALA A 662 -6.00 16.27 -1.52
N PRO A 663 -4.97 17.07 -1.27
CA PRO A 663 -4.53 17.37 0.09
C PRO A 663 -5.57 18.24 0.80
N ARG A 664 -5.57 18.21 2.14
CA ARG A 664 -6.41 19.14 2.92
C ARG A 664 -5.61 19.86 4.01
N TYR A 665 -5.49 19.25 5.19
CA TYR A 665 -4.81 19.82 6.36
C TYR A 665 -3.40 19.30 6.51
N THR A 666 -3.17 18.14 5.95
CA THR A 666 -1.94 17.38 6.00
C THR A 666 -1.53 16.98 4.59
N TYR A 667 -0.37 16.37 4.45
CA TYR A 667 0.05 15.77 3.20
C TYR A 667 -0.78 14.55 2.80
N ALA A 668 -1.50 13.94 3.74
CA ALA A 668 -2.37 12.81 3.46
C ALA A 668 -3.53 13.18 2.53
N ALA A 669 -3.91 12.26 1.65
CA ALA A 669 -5.01 12.46 0.74
C ALA A 669 -6.34 12.54 1.48
N MET A 670 -7.13 13.56 1.16
CA MET A 670 -8.56 13.50 1.29
C MET A 670 -9.12 12.79 0.06
N THR A 671 -9.92 11.76 0.28
CA THR A 671 -10.59 11.03 -0.79
C THR A 671 -11.92 11.68 -1.13
N LEU A 672 -12.32 11.67 -2.41
CA LEU A 672 -13.56 12.29 -2.90
C LEU A 672 -13.72 13.74 -2.42
N PRO A 673 -12.72 14.61 -2.60
CA PRO A 673 -12.61 15.90 -1.93
C PRO A 673 -13.82 16.82 -2.17
N GLY A 674 -14.39 16.85 -3.38
CA GLY A 674 -15.55 17.68 -3.69
C GLY A 674 -16.79 17.28 -2.89
N ILE A 675 -17.01 15.97 -2.66
CA ILE A 675 -18.13 15.47 -1.84
C ILE A 675 -17.82 15.74 -0.37
N THR A 676 -16.63 15.36 0.09
CA THR A 676 -16.23 15.43 1.49
C THR A 676 -16.26 16.86 2.02
N GLU A 677 -15.62 17.80 1.33
CA GLU A 677 -15.59 19.23 1.74
C GLU A 677 -16.99 19.87 1.73
N ALA A 678 -17.82 19.54 0.73
CA ALA A 678 -19.19 20.05 0.67
C ALA A 678 -20.06 19.50 1.81
N ALA A 679 -19.94 18.20 2.12
CA ALA A 679 -20.67 17.55 3.20
C ALA A 679 -20.29 18.09 4.58
N GLU A 680 -18.99 18.24 4.86
CA GLU A 680 -18.49 18.81 6.10
C GLU A 680 -18.89 20.29 6.30
N ALA A 681 -19.02 21.03 5.20
CA ALA A 681 -19.56 22.40 5.22
C ALA A 681 -21.10 22.45 5.34
N GLY A 682 -21.78 21.29 5.40
CA GLY A 682 -23.24 21.20 5.40
C GLY A 682 -23.90 21.63 4.07
N ASN A 683 -23.10 21.79 3.00
CA ASN A 683 -23.58 22.16 1.67
C ASN A 683 -24.03 20.92 0.87
N TRP A 684 -25.16 20.35 1.29
CA TRP A 684 -25.72 19.12 0.71
C TRP A 684 -26.09 19.19 -0.77
N PRO A 685 -26.59 20.33 -1.31
CA PRO A 685 -26.77 20.48 -2.75
C PRO A 685 -25.46 20.30 -3.52
N LEU A 686 -24.38 20.92 -3.08
CA LEU A 686 -23.05 20.80 -3.70
C LEU A 686 -22.51 19.38 -3.56
N ALA A 687 -22.68 18.74 -2.39
CA ALA A 687 -22.24 17.36 -2.19
C ALA A 687 -22.91 16.40 -3.20
N ARG A 688 -24.20 16.55 -3.48
CA ARG A 688 -24.93 15.78 -4.51
C ARG A 688 -24.43 16.06 -5.92
N GLU A 689 -24.15 17.33 -6.25
CA GLU A 689 -23.57 17.70 -7.54
C GLU A 689 -22.20 17.01 -7.74
N GLN A 690 -21.34 17.07 -6.74
CA GLN A 690 -20.02 16.43 -6.80
C GLN A 690 -20.12 14.89 -6.87
N ALA A 691 -21.08 14.28 -6.18
CA ALA A 691 -21.34 12.84 -6.28
C ALA A 691 -21.75 12.43 -7.71
N THR A 692 -22.56 13.26 -8.38
CA THR A 692 -22.96 13.04 -9.77
C THR A 692 -21.75 13.09 -10.72
N LEU A 693 -20.79 14.00 -10.48
CA LEU A 693 -19.55 14.07 -11.28
C LEU A 693 -18.70 12.80 -11.09
N VAL A 694 -18.57 12.32 -9.86
CA VAL A 694 -17.84 11.08 -9.56
C VAL A 694 -18.53 9.88 -10.22
N GLU A 695 -19.86 9.77 -10.12
CA GLU A 695 -20.64 8.71 -10.78
C GLU A 695 -20.42 8.71 -12.30
N ALA A 696 -20.45 9.88 -12.91
CA ALA A 696 -20.19 10.03 -14.35
C ALA A 696 -18.77 9.59 -14.75
N ALA A 697 -17.76 9.90 -13.94
CA ALA A 697 -16.39 9.48 -14.17
C ALA A 697 -16.24 7.96 -14.05
N ILE A 698 -16.88 7.33 -13.05
CA ILE A 698 -16.92 5.87 -12.91
C ILE A 698 -17.55 5.23 -14.14
N ALA A 699 -18.72 5.73 -14.59
CA ALA A 699 -19.44 5.20 -15.75
C ALA A 699 -18.60 5.35 -17.05
N LYS A 700 -17.90 6.47 -17.21
CA LYS A 700 -17.01 6.70 -18.35
C LYS A 700 -15.85 5.69 -18.37
N ASN A 701 -15.24 5.44 -17.23
CA ASN A 701 -14.17 4.47 -17.08
C ASN A 701 -14.67 3.02 -17.29
N GLU A 702 -15.86 2.68 -16.78
CA GLU A 702 -16.49 1.38 -17.03
C GLU A 702 -16.70 1.15 -18.53
N ALA A 703 -17.28 2.12 -19.25
CA ALA A 703 -17.50 2.03 -20.69
C ALA A 703 -16.19 1.91 -21.47
N LEU A 704 -15.14 2.65 -21.10
CA LEU A 704 -13.81 2.55 -21.70
C LEU A 704 -13.24 1.14 -21.58
N LEU A 705 -13.23 0.56 -20.40
CA LEU A 705 -12.70 -0.78 -20.14
C LEU A 705 -13.56 -1.88 -20.78
N ALA A 706 -14.89 -1.71 -20.84
CA ALA A 706 -15.79 -2.62 -21.52
C ALA A 706 -15.45 -2.69 -23.02
N ALA A 707 -15.33 -1.53 -23.67
CA ALA A 707 -14.98 -1.46 -25.08
C ALA A 707 -13.60 -2.08 -25.38
N ALA A 708 -12.60 -1.85 -24.52
CA ALA A 708 -11.28 -2.47 -24.63
C ALA A 708 -11.36 -4.00 -24.51
N ALA A 709 -12.14 -4.51 -23.54
CA ALA A 709 -12.33 -5.94 -23.35
C ALA A 709 -13.04 -6.60 -24.54
N ASP A 710 -14.01 -5.95 -25.15
CA ASP A 710 -14.74 -6.49 -26.31
C ASP A 710 -13.90 -6.50 -27.57
N ARG A 711 -13.05 -5.49 -27.78
CA ARG A 711 -12.06 -5.49 -28.89
C ARG A 711 -11.08 -6.66 -28.79
N LEU A 712 -10.57 -6.94 -27.57
CA LEU A 712 -9.68 -8.09 -27.35
C LEU A 712 -10.40 -9.43 -27.59
N ALA A 713 -11.69 -9.55 -27.22
CA ALA A 713 -12.46 -10.76 -27.48
C ALA A 713 -12.67 -11.02 -28.99
N ALA A 714 -12.89 -10.00 -29.78
CA ALA A 714 -13.09 -10.11 -31.25
C ALA A 714 -11.81 -10.59 -31.97
N SER A 715 -10.63 -10.38 -31.40
CA SER A 715 -9.34 -10.80 -31.95
C SER A 715 -8.83 -12.15 -31.43
N ALA A 716 -9.58 -12.84 -30.55
CA ALA A 716 -9.15 -14.07 -29.88
C ALA A 716 -9.35 -15.33 -30.78
N PRO A 717 -8.42 -16.33 -30.75
CA PRO A 717 -8.64 -17.63 -31.36
C PRO A 717 -9.80 -18.39 -30.70
N PRO A 718 -10.36 -19.44 -31.35
CA PRO A 718 -11.53 -20.17 -30.84
C PRO A 718 -11.30 -20.69 -29.39
N PRO A 719 -12.37 -20.81 -28.59
CA PRO A 719 -12.26 -21.08 -27.15
C PRO A 719 -11.61 -22.43 -26.85
N GLU A 720 -10.62 -22.41 -25.99
CA GLU A 720 -9.99 -23.57 -25.36
C GLU A 720 -11.01 -24.32 -24.49
N THR A 721 -10.93 -25.64 -24.42
CA THR A 721 -11.82 -26.45 -23.58
C THR A 721 -11.71 -26.05 -22.11
N LEU A 722 -12.79 -26.20 -21.32
CA LEU A 722 -12.78 -25.92 -19.88
C LEU A 722 -11.65 -26.71 -19.20
N GLU A 723 -11.52 -28.01 -19.53
CA GLU A 723 -10.48 -28.86 -18.94
C GLU A 723 -9.07 -28.33 -19.18
N ALA A 724 -8.76 -27.88 -20.40
CA ALA A 724 -7.44 -27.33 -20.73
C ALA A 724 -7.14 -26.05 -19.92
N ARG A 725 -8.14 -25.20 -19.72
CA ARG A 725 -8.01 -23.99 -18.85
C ARG A 725 -7.75 -24.36 -17.39
N LEU A 726 -8.51 -25.30 -16.85
CA LEU A 726 -8.36 -25.71 -15.45
C LEU A 726 -7.01 -26.39 -15.21
N ARG A 727 -6.53 -27.20 -16.17
CA ARG A 727 -5.18 -27.78 -16.11
C ARG A 727 -4.10 -26.70 -16.13
N ALA A 728 -4.21 -25.68 -16.97
CA ALA A 728 -3.23 -24.59 -17.04
C ALA A 728 -3.16 -23.77 -15.74
N ILE A 729 -4.28 -23.64 -15.02
CA ILE A 729 -4.30 -22.99 -13.68
C ILE A 729 -3.60 -23.92 -12.66
N ARG A 730 -4.00 -25.18 -12.62
CA ARG A 730 -3.46 -26.19 -11.69
C ARG A 730 -1.95 -26.36 -11.84
N ASP A 731 -1.43 -26.38 -13.06
CA ASP A 731 -0.02 -26.63 -13.35
C ASP A 731 0.91 -25.47 -12.94
N ARG A 732 0.35 -24.33 -12.53
CA ARG A 732 1.10 -23.20 -11.92
C ARG A 732 1.30 -23.36 -10.42
N VAL A 733 0.60 -24.30 -9.76
CA VAL A 733 0.69 -24.52 -8.33
C VAL A 733 1.84 -25.50 -8.05
N ASP A 734 2.81 -25.08 -7.24
CA ASP A 734 3.87 -25.93 -6.73
C ASP A 734 3.35 -26.79 -5.57
N GLY A 735 2.71 -27.90 -5.90
CA GLY A 735 2.06 -28.79 -4.95
C GLY A 735 1.07 -29.73 -5.62
N ARG A 736 0.29 -30.44 -4.81
CA ARG A 736 -0.82 -31.25 -5.29
C ARG A 736 -2.11 -30.44 -5.32
N MET A 737 -2.90 -30.58 -6.38
CA MET A 737 -4.24 -29.99 -6.48
C MET A 737 -5.16 -30.91 -7.28
N ALA A 738 -6.27 -31.28 -6.66
CA ALA A 738 -7.38 -31.98 -7.32
C ALA A 738 -8.48 -30.99 -7.65
N VAL A 739 -9.06 -31.14 -8.83
CA VAL A 739 -10.21 -30.32 -9.27
C VAL A 739 -11.33 -31.25 -9.76
N TYR A 740 -12.51 -31.09 -9.22
CA TYR A 740 -13.73 -31.72 -9.74
C TYR A 740 -14.81 -30.67 -10.00
N VAL A 741 -15.33 -30.66 -11.21
CA VAL A 741 -16.42 -29.77 -11.63
C VAL A 741 -17.50 -30.64 -12.28
N GLU A 742 -18.78 -30.43 -11.92
CA GLU A 742 -19.92 -31.08 -12.56
C GLU A 742 -21.06 -30.06 -12.74
N ASN A 743 -21.45 -29.82 -13.99
CA ASN A 743 -22.69 -29.12 -14.29
C ASN A 743 -23.86 -30.11 -14.19
N LEU A 744 -24.71 -29.97 -13.15
CA LEU A 744 -25.78 -30.93 -12.88
C LEU A 744 -26.91 -30.89 -13.91
N ALA A 745 -27.05 -29.81 -14.70
CA ALA A 745 -28.04 -29.69 -15.77
C ALA A 745 -27.58 -30.39 -17.06
N THR A 746 -26.30 -30.19 -17.46
CA THR A 746 -25.75 -30.76 -18.70
C THR A 746 -25.05 -32.07 -18.50
N ARG A 747 -24.68 -32.42 -17.26
CA ARG A 747 -23.84 -33.57 -16.86
C ARG A 747 -22.40 -33.49 -17.38
N GLU A 748 -21.99 -32.37 -17.86
CA GLU A 748 -20.58 -32.14 -18.22
C GLU A 748 -19.73 -32.17 -16.97
N GLN A 749 -18.62 -32.92 -17.04
CA GLN A 749 -17.69 -33.09 -15.92
C GLN A 749 -16.28 -32.79 -16.35
N VAL A 750 -15.50 -32.14 -15.46
CA VAL A 750 -14.04 -32.07 -15.53
C VAL A 750 -13.48 -32.63 -14.23
N ALA A 751 -12.52 -33.55 -14.36
CA ALA A 751 -11.91 -34.22 -13.23
C ALA A 751 -10.37 -34.25 -13.41
N ILE A 752 -9.65 -33.57 -12.56
CA ILE A 752 -8.19 -33.50 -12.54
C ILE A 752 -7.73 -34.01 -11.19
N ASP A 753 -6.97 -35.10 -11.15
CA ASP A 753 -6.52 -35.78 -9.92
C ASP A 753 -7.67 -36.03 -8.89
N ALA A 754 -8.91 -36.16 -9.40
CA ALA A 754 -10.13 -36.11 -8.57
C ALA A 754 -10.37 -37.38 -7.72
N ASP A 755 -9.63 -38.44 -7.99
CA ASP A 755 -9.72 -39.77 -7.31
C ASP A 755 -8.60 -39.96 -6.28
N SER A 756 -7.64 -39.07 -6.21
CA SER A 756 -6.59 -39.09 -5.20
C SER A 756 -7.13 -38.60 -3.84
N GLU A 757 -6.61 -39.23 -2.78
CA GLU A 757 -6.96 -38.84 -1.41
C GLU A 757 -6.19 -37.59 -0.95
N TYR A 758 -6.92 -36.70 -0.27
CA TYR A 758 -6.41 -35.44 0.28
C TYR A 758 -6.83 -35.28 1.74
N GLU A 759 -6.02 -34.56 2.51
CA GLU A 759 -6.44 -34.00 3.78
C GLU A 759 -7.52 -32.95 3.53
N THR A 760 -8.71 -33.14 4.11
CA THR A 760 -9.85 -32.27 3.85
C THR A 760 -9.92 -31.04 4.75
N PHE A 761 -9.24 -31.12 5.91
CA PHE A 761 -9.46 -30.15 6.97
C PHE A 761 -10.96 -29.89 7.17
N SER A 762 -11.35 -28.65 7.36
CA SER A 762 -12.73 -28.28 7.68
C SER A 762 -13.78 -28.57 6.58
N VAL A 763 -13.39 -29.01 5.38
CA VAL A 763 -14.38 -29.50 4.40
C VAL A 763 -15.09 -30.77 4.90
N ILE A 764 -14.46 -31.58 5.78
CA ILE A 764 -15.09 -32.77 6.42
C ILE A 764 -16.32 -32.42 7.27
N LYS A 765 -16.49 -31.13 7.64
CA LYS A 765 -17.65 -30.65 8.39
C LYS A 765 -18.96 -30.79 7.62
N VAL A 766 -18.92 -30.90 6.29
CA VAL A 766 -20.12 -31.15 5.47
C VAL A 766 -20.60 -32.60 5.62
N PRO A 767 -19.76 -33.65 5.55
CA PRO A 767 -20.10 -35.03 6.00
C PRO A 767 -20.67 -35.09 7.42
N ILE A 768 -20.10 -34.39 8.38
CA ILE A 768 -20.60 -34.30 9.76
C ILE A 768 -22.02 -33.74 9.76
N MET A 769 -22.26 -32.60 9.09
CA MET A 769 -23.56 -31.98 8.99
C MET A 769 -24.62 -32.91 8.38
N ALA A 770 -24.26 -33.63 7.31
CA ALA A 770 -25.15 -34.61 6.68
C ALA A 770 -25.53 -35.74 7.65
N THR A 771 -24.58 -36.22 8.46
CA THR A 771 -24.84 -37.30 9.42
C THR A 771 -25.67 -36.85 10.60
N VAL A 772 -25.44 -35.64 11.10
CA VAL A 772 -26.28 -35.03 12.15
C VAL A 772 -27.72 -34.92 11.68
N LEU A 773 -27.94 -34.44 10.46
CA LEU A 773 -29.30 -34.30 9.88
C LEU A 773 -29.93 -35.65 9.57
N GLU A 774 -29.16 -36.69 9.26
CA GLU A 774 -29.64 -38.06 9.15
C GLU A 774 -30.17 -38.56 10.51
N ARG A 775 -29.47 -38.26 11.62
CA ARG A 775 -29.93 -38.59 12.98
C ARG A 775 -31.22 -37.79 13.35
N VAL A 776 -31.31 -36.57 12.88
CA VAL A 776 -32.57 -35.77 13.04
C VAL A 776 -33.70 -36.41 12.25
N ARG A 777 -33.46 -36.85 11.00
CA ARG A 777 -34.45 -37.54 10.20
C ARG A 777 -34.92 -38.86 10.84
N GLN A 778 -34.02 -39.60 11.49
CA GLN A 778 -34.28 -40.82 12.23
C GLN A 778 -35.01 -40.60 13.57
N GLY A 779 -35.14 -39.33 14.01
CA GLY A 779 -35.78 -38.98 15.28
C GLY A 779 -34.90 -39.25 16.53
N THR A 780 -33.63 -39.54 16.36
CA THR A 780 -32.68 -39.80 17.47
C THR A 780 -32.02 -38.47 17.96
N LEU A 781 -32.12 -37.40 17.19
CA LEU A 781 -31.72 -36.02 17.54
C LEU A 781 -32.84 -35.05 17.15
N THR A 782 -32.87 -33.87 17.77
CA THR A 782 -33.66 -32.72 17.32
C THR A 782 -32.80 -31.50 17.12
N LEU A 783 -33.17 -30.63 16.19
CA LEU A 783 -32.42 -29.39 15.93
C LEU A 783 -32.43 -28.43 17.12
N ASP A 784 -33.42 -28.48 17.96
CA ASP A 784 -33.56 -27.63 19.13
C ASP A 784 -32.96 -28.25 20.40
N GLN A 785 -32.41 -29.47 20.31
CA GLN A 785 -31.67 -30.11 21.41
C GLN A 785 -30.48 -29.25 21.80
N ARG A 786 -30.36 -28.99 23.11
CA ARG A 786 -29.24 -28.20 23.65
C ARG A 786 -28.06 -29.06 24.00
N VAL A 787 -26.86 -28.56 23.71
CA VAL A 787 -25.58 -29.23 23.96
C VAL A 787 -24.79 -28.34 24.91
N ALA A 788 -24.46 -28.88 26.11
CA ALA A 788 -23.68 -28.13 27.08
C ALA A 788 -22.22 -28.00 26.65
N MET A 789 -21.69 -26.79 26.70
CA MET A 789 -20.26 -26.48 26.44
C MET A 789 -19.51 -26.35 27.75
N ASN A 790 -18.31 -26.94 27.84
CA ASN A 790 -17.43 -26.83 28.98
C ASN A 790 -15.98 -26.52 28.55
N LEU A 791 -15.08 -26.28 29.51
CA LEU A 791 -13.69 -25.92 29.25
C LEU A 791 -12.91 -27.03 28.52
N ASP A 792 -13.16 -28.30 28.85
CA ASP A 792 -12.46 -29.40 28.20
C ASP A 792 -12.83 -29.59 26.72
N GLN A 793 -13.96 -28.99 26.30
CA GLN A 793 -14.39 -28.96 24.92
C GLN A 793 -13.83 -27.79 24.12
N ARG A 794 -13.07 -26.89 24.70
CA ARG A 794 -12.37 -25.82 23.98
C ARG A 794 -11.38 -26.42 22.98
N ARG A 795 -11.26 -25.75 21.82
CA ARG A 795 -10.42 -26.18 20.71
C ARG A 795 -9.60 -25.00 20.20
N ILE A 796 -8.39 -25.29 19.73
CA ILE A 796 -7.61 -24.31 18.95
C ILE A 796 -8.49 -23.77 17.83
N PRO A 797 -8.65 -22.42 17.69
CA PRO A 797 -9.55 -21.86 16.69
C PRO A 797 -9.09 -22.18 15.26
N SER A 798 -10.04 -22.26 14.34
CA SER A 798 -11.15 -21.36 14.01
C SER A 798 -12.42 -21.49 14.88
N GLY A 799 -13.22 -20.41 14.81
CA GLY A 799 -14.52 -20.27 15.48
C GLY A 799 -14.50 -19.28 16.65
N VAL A 800 -15.59 -19.22 17.40
CA VAL A 800 -15.78 -18.25 18.52
C VAL A 800 -16.15 -18.93 19.84
N LEU A 801 -16.63 -20.18 19.82
CA LEU A 801 -17.08 -20.85 21.03
C LEU A 801 -15.98 -21.03 22.08
N TYR A 802 -14.73 -21.19 21.65
CA TYR A 802 -13.59 -21.31 22.54
C TYR A 802 -13.38 -20.07 23.45
N ALA A 803 -13.83 -18.90 23.00
CA ALA A 803 -13.66 -17.63 23.69
C ALA A 803 -14.87 -17.26 24.59
N LEU A 804 -15.96 -18.02 24.52
CA LEU A 804 -17.18 -17.77 25.29
C LEU A 804 -17.12 -18.43 26.67
N ASP A 805 -17.95 -17.93 27.60
CA ASP A 805 -18.02 -18.45 28.96
C ASP A 805 -18.47 -19.91 29.01
N PRO A 806 -17.91 -20.74 29.92
CA PRO A 806 -18.36 -22.10 30.12
C PRO A 806 -19.82 -22.15 30.63
N GLY A 807 -20.53 -23.22 30.23
CA GLY A 807 -21.94 -23.39 30.56
C GLY A 807 -22.93 -22.88 29.53
N LEU A 808 -22.45 -22.34 28.41
CA LEU A 808 -23.27 -22.07 27.24
C LEU A 808 -23.92 -23.35 26.75
N GLN A 809 -25.19 -23.27 26.33
CA GLN A 809 -25.97 -24.41 25.83
C GLN A 809 -26.59 -24.06 24.46
N PRO A 810 -25.77 -23.98 23.38
CA PRO A 810 -26.29 -23.79 22.04
C PRO A 810 -27.15 -24.99 21.62
N THR A 811 -28.06 -24.74 20.69
CA THR A 811 -28.84 -25.81 20.05
C THR A 811 -27.98 -26.57 19.01
N VAL A 812 -28.40 -27.76 18.62
CA VAL A 812 -27.79 -28.50 17.49
C VAL A 812 -27.79 -27.64 16.24
N ARG A 813 -28.86 -26.87 15.99
CA ARG A 813 -28.97 -25.93 14.86
C ARG A 813 -27.89 -24.82 14.94
N ASP A 814 -27.68 -24.23 16.14
CA ASP A 814 -26.66 -23.21 16.33
C ASP A 814 -25.26 -23.78 16.06
N LEU A 815 -24.98 -24.98 16.58
CA LEU A 815 -23.70 -25.64 16.37
C LEU A 815 -23.46 -25.98 14.89
N LEU A 816 -24.48 -26.49 14.17
CA LEU A 816 -24.37 -26.73 12.72
C LEU A 816 -24.06 -25.43 11.97
N THR A 817 -24.71 -24.33 12.37
CA THR A 817 -24.49 -23.02 11.77
C THR A 817 -23.06 -22.54 12.00
N LEU A 818 -22.58 -22.50 13.25
CA LEU A 818 -21.23 -22.05 13.61
C LEU A 818 -20.14 -22.95 12.99
N MET A 819 -20.33 -24.27 12.99
CA MET A 819 -19.42 -25.24 12.38
C MET A 819 -19.17 -24.94 10.90
N ILE A 820 -20.18 -24.44 10.18
CA ILE A 820 -20.10 -24.19 8.74
C ILE A 820 -19.68 -22.75 8.45
N ILE A 821 -20.39 -21.73 8.99
CA ILE A 821 -20.24 -20.33 8.53
C ILE A 821 -18.90 -19.70 8.93
N ILE A 822 -18.36 -20.04 10.10
CA ILE A 822 -17.07 -19.57 10.61
C ILE A 822 -16.10 -20.72 10.92
N SER A 823 -16.47 -21.91 10.53
CA SER A 823 -15.64 -23.11 10.70
C SER A 823 -15.33 -23.46 12.18
N ASP A 824 -16.24 -23.22 13.13
CA ASP A 824 -15.98 -23.42 14.56
C ASP A 824 -15.58 -24.86 14.90
N ASN A 825 -14.38 -25.04 15.47
CA ASN A 825 -13.78 -26.36 15.78
C ASN A 825 -14.43 -26.98 17.02
N GLN A 826 -14.82 -26.16 18.01
CA GLN A 826 -15.52 -26.67 19.19
C GLN A 826 -16.92 -27.18 18.83
N ALA A 827 -17.63 -26.47 17.95
CA ALA A 827 -18.90 -26.96 17.41
C ALA A 827 -18.74 -28.25 16.60
N THR A 828 -17.61 -28.39 15.88
CA THR A 828 -17.29 -29.59 15.09
C THR A 828 -17.17 -30.81 15.98
N ASP A 829 -16.33 -30.77 17.01
CA ASP A 829 -16.14 -31.91 17.90
C ASP A 829 -17.41 -32.22 18.70
N ALA A 830 -18.13 -31.21 19.19
CA ALA A 830 -19.38 -31.41 19.91
C ALA A 830 -20.43 -32.18 19.06
N LEU A 831 -20.57 -31.81 17.79
CA LEU A 831 -21.47 -32.49 16.86
C LEU A 831 -20.97 -33.88 16.44
N ALA A 832 -19.66 -34.01 16.18
CA ALA A 832 -19.06 -35.31 15.81
C ALA A 832 -19.12 -36.31 16.96
N ASP A 833 -18.96 -35.88 18.21
CA ASP A 833 -19.12 -36.72 19.40
C ASP A 833 -20.57 -37.13 19.61
N LEU A 834 -21.52 -36.21 19.34
CA LEU A 834 -22.95 -36.47 19.49
C LEU A 834 -23.45 -37.60 18.56
N VAL A 835 -22.92 -37.69 17.33
CA VAL A 835 -23.30 -38.70 16.34
C VAL A 835 -22.34 -39.88 16.26
N GLY A 836 -21.11 -39.76 16.72
CA GLY A 836 -20.03 -40.75 16.65
C GLY A 836 -19.26 -40.71 15.32
N ARG A 837 -17.93 -40.58 15.40
CA ARG A 837 -17.05 -40.46 14.21
C ARG A 837 -17.09 -41.69 13.31
N GLU A 838 -17.15 -42.90 13.87
CA GLU A 838 -17.33 -44.11 13.09
C GLU A 838 -18.64 -44.13 12.32
N GLN A 839 -19.70 -43.58 12.92
CA GLN A 839 -21.02 -43.48 12.28
C GLN A 839 -21.02 -42.49 11.13
N ILE A 840 -20.22 -41.37 11.21
CA ILE A 840 -20.03 -40.43 10.11
C ILE A 840 -19.37 -41.13 8.93
N THR A 841 -18.28 -41.89 9.19
CA THR A 841 -17.60 -42.67 8.17
C THR A 841 -18.50 -43.77 7.56
N ALA A 842 -19.25 -44.47 8.39
CA ALA A 842 -20.21 -45.50 7.93
C ALA A 842 -21.35 -44.90 7.10
N HIS A 843 -21.86 -43.71 7.49
CA HIS A 843 -22.86 -43.03 6.72
C HIS A 843 -22.33 -42.62 5.34
N MET A 844 -21.14 -42.02 5.25
CA MET A 844 -20.53 -41.71 3.94
C MET A 844 -20.34 -42.99 3.08
N ALA A 845 -19.88 -44.08 3.67
CA ALA A 845 -19.74 -45.35 2.95
C ALA A 845 -21.10 -45.89 2.44
N SER A 846 -22.18 -45.74 3.22
CA SER A 846 -23.55 -46.14 2.80
C SER A 846 -24.07 -45.33 1.60
N LEU A 847 -23.58 -44.12 1.42
CA LEU A 847 -23.85 -43.25 0.27
C LEU A 847 -22.93 -43.54 -0.94
N GLY A 848 -22.05 -44.56 -0.83
CA GLY A 848 -21.06 -44.89 -1.86
C GLY A 848 -19.81 -43.98 -1.89
N LEU A 849 -19.61 -43.18 -0.84
CA LEU A 849 -18.48 -42.24 -0.69
C LEU A 849 -17.38 -42.88 0.16
N THR A 850 -16.80 -43.96 -0.33
CA THR A 850 -15.95 -44.89 0.44
C THR A 850 -14.58 -44.30 0.81
N ASN A 851 -14.16 -43.22 0.15
CA ASN A 851 -12.91 -42.56 0.47
C ASN A 851 -13.08 -41.42 1.48
N THR A 852 -14.32 -41.10 1.87
CA THR A 852 -14.61 -39.99 2.82
C THR A 852 -14.64 -40.55 4.25
N ARG A 853 -13.67 -40.15 5.08
CA ARG A 853 -13.50 -40.67 6.44
C ARG A 853 -13.03 -39.57 7.39
N ILE A 854 -13.56 -39.57 8.62
CA ILE A 854 -13.04 -38.79 9.75
C ILE A 854 -12.30 -39.71 10.70
N ARG A 855 -11.08 -39.37 11.13
CA ARG A 855 -10.24 -40.21 11.97
C ARG A 855 -10.06 -39.67 13.37
N PHE A 856 -9.81 -38.38 13.49
CA PHE A 856 -9.48 -37.72 14.75
C PHE A 856 -10.59 -36.75 15.16
N SER A 857 -10.62 -36.42 16.45
CA SER A 857 -11.22 -35.15 16.87
C SER A 857 -10.27 -33.99 16.55
N ASP A 858 -10.77 -32.77 16.50
CA ASP A 858 -9.90 -31.61 16.42
C ASP A 858 -8.86 -31.63 17.56
N LEU A 859 -9.29 -31.98 18.79
CA LEU A 859 -8.40 -32.09 19.95
C LEU A 859 -7.32 -33.16 19.80
N ASP A 860 -7.71 -34.35 19.36
CA ASP A 860 -6.73 -35.44 19.24
C ASP A 860 -5.73 -35.16 18.11
N TRP A 861 -6.17 -34.50 17.07
CA TRP A 861 -5.29 -34.08 15.99
C TRP A 861 -4.35 -32.93 16.42
N ASP A 862 -4.83 -31.97 17.20
CA ASP A 862 -4.01 -30.93 17.83
C ASP A 862 -2.94 -31.54 18.75
N ARG A 863 -3.31 -32.49 19.60
CA ARG A 863 -2.37 -33.25 20.46
C ARG A 863 -1.30 -33.95 19.64
N LEU A 864 -1.67 -34.50 18.50
CA LEU A 864 -0.76 -35.28 17.64
C LEU A 864 0.38 -34.39 17.11
N TRP A 865 0.10 -33.22 16.58
CA TRP A 865 1.16 -32.34 16.06
C TRP A 865 1.87 -31.55 17.17
N LEU A 866 1.17 -31.10 18.22
CA LEU A 866 1.77 -30.46 19.38
C LEU A 866 2.74 -31.38 20.13
N SER A 867 2.41 -32.66 20.26
CA SER A 867 3.34 -33.69 20.85
C SER A 867 4.61 -33.90 20.02
N GLY A 868 4.58 -33.53 18.75
CA GLY A 868 5.76 -33.47 17.89
C GLY A 868 6.73 -32.33 18.25
N LEU A 869 6.26 -31.28 18.91
CA LEU A 869 7.09 -30.24 19.48
C LEU A 869 7.59 -30.63 20.88
N GLU A 870 6.66 -31.08 21.73
CA GLU A 870 6.97 -31.54 23.10
C GLU A 870 6.04 -32.69 23.50
N PRO A 871 6.57 -33.84 23.91
CA PRO A 871 5.77 -35.04 24.24
C PRO A 871 4.70 -34.83 25.31
N GLY A 872 4.90 -33.84 26.22
CA GLY A 872 3.97 -33.54 27.30
C GLY A 872 2.62 -32.94 26.85
N TRP A 873 2.41 -32.75 25.54
CA TRP A 873 1.16 -32.28 24.97
C TRP A 873 0.25 -33.40 24.44
N ALA A 874 0.72 -34.61 24.42
CA ALA A 874 -0.05 -35.74 23.91
C ALA A 874 -1.39 -35.98 24.63
N ASP A 875 -1.49 -35.60 25.90
CA ASP A 875 -2.67 -35.79 26.75
C ASP A 875 -3.26 -34.44 27.25
N ALA A 876 -2.92 -33.32 26.60
CA ALA A 876 -3.37 -32.02 27.03
C ALA A 876 -4.90 -31.87 26.94
N SER A 877 -5.53 -31.21 27.94
CA SER A 877 -6.96 -30.86 27.86
C SER A 877 -7.20 -29.79 26.77
N GLY A 878 -8.44 -29.67 26.30
CA GLY A 878 -8.81 -28.64 25.30
C GLY A 878 -8.47 -27.24 25.78
N ASP A 879 -8.73 -26.91 27.03
CA ASP A 879 -8.38 -25.61 27.62
C ASP A 879 -6.85 -25.38 27.66
N ARG A 880 -6.08 -26.45 27.92
CA ARG A 880 -4.62 -26.35 27.90
C ARG A 880 -4.06 -26.17 26.49
N THR A 881 -4.64 -26.81 25.47
CA THR A 881 -4.14 -26.69 24.08
C THR A 881 -4.29 -25.26 23.52
N ILE A 882 -5.36 -24.53 23.91
CA ILE A 882 -5.53 -23.11 23.54
C ILE A 882 -4.39 -22.25 24.11
N GLY A 883 -3.91 -22.55 25.32
CA GLY A 883 -2.81 -21.85 25.96
C GLY A 883 -1.40 -22.33 25.52
N PHE A 884 -1.27 -23.01 24.37
CA PHE A 884 0.02 -23.47 23.89
C PHE A 884 0.96 -22.27 23.65
N PRO A 885 2.15 -22.24 24.27
CA PRO A 885 3.06 -21.09 24.19
C PRO A 885 3.87 -21.13 22.89
N PHE A 886 3.25 -20.80 21.75
CA PHE A 886 3.88 -20.79 20.43
C PHE A 886 5.17 -19.96 20.40
N ASP A 887 5.22 -18.85 21.14
CA ASP A 887 6.37 -17.94 21.21
C ASP A 887 7.64 -18.60 21.81
N ASN A 888 7.50 -19.72 22.51
CA ASN A 888 8.62 -20.47 23.07
C ASN A 888 9.34 -21.35 22.07
N TYR A 889 8.78 -21.50 20.84
CA TYR A 889 9.32 -22.40 19.81
C TYR A 889 9.70 -21.61 18.55
N PRO A 890 10.88 -21.88 17.96
CA PRO A 890 11.20 -21.33 16.64
C PRO A 890 10.11 -21.66 15.61
N GLY A 891 9.65 -20.69 14.84
CA GLY A 891 8.61 -20.88 13.84
C GLY A 891 8.87 -22.04 12.87
N ALA A 892 10.14 -22.28 12.52
CA ALA A 892 10.54 -23.42 11.70
C ALA A 892 10.24 -24.79 12.36
N GLN A 893 10.34 -24.91 13.69
CA GLN A 893 10.01 -26.15 14.40
C GLN A 893 8.50 -26.38 14.45
N VAL A 894 7.73 -25.32 14.70
CA VAL A 894 6.26 -25.38 14.66
C VAL A 894 5.80 -25.80 13.27
N SER A 895 6.34 -25.18 12.24
CA SER A 895 6.04 -25.51 10.84
C SER A 895 6.38 -26.96 10.50
N GLU A 896 7.51 -27.48 10.94
CA GLU A 896 7.93 -28.85 10.68
C GLU A 896 7.04 -29.87 11.40
N ALA A 897 6.68 -29.62 12.66
CA ALA A 897 5.79 -30.50 13.42
C ALA A 897 4.39 -30.59 12.76
N PHE A 898 3.86 -29.45 12.33
CA PHE A 898 2.57 -29.40 11.64
C PHE A 898 2.67 -30.07 10.26
N ARG A 899 3.72 -29.76 9.47
CA ARG A 899 3.95 -30.32 8.13
C ARG A 899 3.99 -31.85 8.16
N ARG A 900 4.62 -32.44 9.17
CA ARG A 900 4.70 -33.88 9.33
C ARG A 900 3.32 -34.57 9.35
N VAL A 901 2.35 -33.99 10.04
CA VAL A 901 1.01 -34.58 10.15
C VAL A 901 0.15 -34.36 8.91
N ILE A 902 0.37 -33.27 8.20
CA ILE A 902 -0.41 -32.96 6.97
C ILE A 902 0.15 -33.66 5.71
N GLU A 903 1.40 -34.10 5.73
CA GLU A 903 2.01 -34.82 4.62
C GLU A 903 1.85 -36.35 4.76
N ASP A 904 1.62 -36.88 5.97
CA ASP A 904 1.40 -38.31 6.23
C ASP A 904 -0.09 -38.67 6.10
N THR A 905 -0.44 -39.38 5.03
CA THR A 905 -1.82 -39.84 4.79
C THR A 905 -2.39 -40.67 5.94
N GLY A 906 -1.54 -41.30 6.76
CA GLY A 906 -1.89 -42.04 7.97
C GLY A 906 -2.36 -41.14 9.11
N LEU A 907 -2.03 -39.86 9.08
CA LEU A 907 -2.29 -38.85 10.15
C LEU A 907 -3.30 -37.80 9.77
N TYR A 908 -3.95 -37.87 8.61
CA TYR A 908 -4.96 -36.91 8.18
C TYR A 908 -6.13 -36.86 9.17
N PHE A 909 -6.54 -35.66 9.52
CA PHE A 909 -7.72 -35.33 10.35
C PHE A 909 -9.00 -35.87 9.70
N GLY A 910 -9.25 -35.45 8.45
CA GLY A 910 -10.31 -35.94 7.60
C GLY A 910 -9.80 -36.21 6.19
N ARG A 911 -10.25 -37.33 5.62
CA ARG A 911 -9.79 -37.77 4.31
C ARG A 911 -10.92 -37.92 3.33
N SER A 912 -10.72 -37.41 2.11
CA SER A 912 -11.67 -37.60 1.01
C SER A 912 -10.97 -37.45 -0.34
N THR A 913 -11.73 -37.70 -1.40
CA THR A 913 -11.37 -37.33 -2.79
C THR A 913 -12.25 -36.18 -3.29
N ALA A 914 -11.77 -35.44 -4.27
CA ALA A 914 -12.57 -34.36 -4.87
C ALA A 914 -13.85 -34.91 -5.53
N ARG A 915 -13.80 -36.14 -6.05
CA ARG A 915 -14.95 -36.84 -6.62
C ARG A 915 -15.98 -37.24 -5.57
N ASP A 916 -15.58 -37.80 -4.42
CA ASP A 916 -16.51 -38.17 -3.37
C ASP A 916 -17.24 -36.96 -2.80
N LEU A 917 -16.50 -35.88 -2.50
CA LEU A 917 -17.11 -34.60 -2.10
C LEU A 917 -18.00 -34.02 -3.20
N GLY A 918 -17.57 -34.10 -4.46
CA GLY A 918 -18.38 -33.64 -5.60
C GLY A 918 -19.73 -34.37 -5.66
N ARG A 919 -19.74 -35.68 -5.46
CA ARG A 919 -20.96 -36.50 -5.39
C ARG A 919 -21.83 -36.13 -4.19
N LEU A 920 -21.23 -35.86 -3.04
CA LEU A 920 -21.95 -35.43 -1.84
C LEU A 920 -22.70 -34.13 -2.11
N PHE A 921 -22.02 -33.11 -2.67
CA PHE A 921 -22.64 -31.84 -3.04
C PHE A 921 -23.66 -31.97 -4.17
N ALA A 922 -23.45 -32.88 -5.12
CA ALA A 922 -24.42 -33.16 -6.17
C ALA A 922 -25.72 -33.77 -5.61
N MET A 923 -25.64 -34.75 -4.67
CA MET A 923 -26.79 -35.29 -3.96
C MET A 923 -27.53 -34.20 -3.18
N MET A 924 -26.79 -33.33 -2.51
CA MET A 924 -27.37 -32.18 -1.80
C MET A 924 -28.10 -31.24 -2.76
N ALA A 925 -27.47 -30.86 -3.89
CA ALA A 925 -28.10 -29.96 -4.87
C ALA A 925 -29.37 -30.53 -5.50
N ARG A 926 -29.47 -31.85 -5.62
CA ARG A 926 -30.65 -32.57 -6.13
C ARG A 926 -31.73 -32.79 -5.05
N GLY A 927 -31.46 -32.47 -3.79
CA GLY A 927 -32.37 -32.74 -2.67
C GLY A 927 -32.44 -34.21 -2.26
N GLU A 928 -31.39 -34.98 -2.60
CA GLU A 928 -31.31 -36.43 -2.36
C GLU A 928 -30.52 -36.77 -1.10
N LEU A 929 -29.71 -35.85 -0.59
CA LEU A 929 -28.90 -36.06 0.59
C LEU A 929 -29.74 -35.96 1.85
N VAL A 930 -29.92 -37.09 2.59
CA VAL A 930 -30.77 -37.22 3.77
C VAL A 930 -32.24 -37.05 3.44
N SER A 931 -32.70 -35.88 3.05
CA SER A 931 -34.05 -35.54 2.58
C SER A 931 -34.02 -34.20 1.84
N LYS A 932 -35.13 -33.88 1.14
CA LYS A 932 -35.22 -32.60 0.44
C LYS A 932 -35.09 -31.39 1.39
N ASP A 933 -35.77 -31.48 2.57
CA ASP A 933 -35.74 -30.39 3.55
C ASP A 933 -34.34 -30.28 4.23
N ALA A 934 -33.73 -31.43 4.53
CA ALA A 934 -32.36 -31.44 5.07
C ALA A 934 -31.34 -30.87 4.07
N SER A 935 -31.43 -31.24 2.79
CA SER A 935 -30.62 -30.70 1.72
C SER A 935 -30.78 -29.18 1.57
N ALA A 936 -32.03 -28.69 1.63
CA ALA A 936 -32.31 -27.26 1.57
C ALA A 936 -31.71 -26.50 2.77
N LEU A 937 -31.83 -27.06 3.97
CA LEU A 937 -31.23 -26.50 5.18
C LEU A 937 -29.69 -26.47 5.09
N MET A 938 -29.04 -27.54 4.60
CA MET A 938 -27.58 -27.58 4.38
C MET A 938 -27.15 -26.49 3.41
N ILE A 939 -27.84 -26.34 2.28
CA ILE A 939 -27.55 -25.30 1.28
C ILE A 939 -27.72 -23.90 1.88
N ASP A 940 -28.78 -23.67 2.67
CA ASP A 940 -29.01 -22.38 3.33
C ASP A 940 -27.88 -22.01 4.30
N ILE A 941 -27.41 -22.98 5.10
CA ILE A 941 -26.27 -22.76 6.00
C ILE A 941 -24.99 -22.51 5.22
N LEU A 942 -24.69 -23.27 4.17
CA LEU A 942 -23.50 -23.14 3.33
C LEU A 942 -23.45 -21.82 2.56
N LYS A 943 -24.61 -21.24 2.17
CA LYS A 943 -24.69 -19.92 1.54
C LYS A 943 -24.27 -18.78 2.47
N ARG A 944 -24.28 -18.98 3.78
CA ARG A 944 -23.88 -17.99 4.79
C ARG A 944 -22.43 -18.09 5.19
N GLN A 945 -21.62 -18.90 4.49
CA GLN A 945 -20.16 -18.97 4.69
C GLN A 945 -19.53 -17.58 4.66
N GLN A 946 -18.68 -17.28 5.64
CA GLN A 946 -18.03 -15.96 5.79
C GLN A 946 -16.59 -15.92 5.26
N VAL A 947 -15.96 -17.05 5.06
CA VAL A 947 -14.61 -17.15 4.48
C VAL A 947 -14.74 -17.25 2.96
N ASN A 948 -14.55 -16.13 2.24
CA ASN A 948 -14.85 -16.01 0.80
C ASN A 948 -13.59 -15.70 -0.03
N ASP A 949 -12.44 -16.12 0.43
CA ASP A 949 -11.14 -15.81 -0.17
C ASP A 949 -10.63 -16.86 -1.19
N ARG A 950 -11.47 -17.87 -1.55
CA ARG A 950 -11.14 -18.99 -2.46
C ARG A 950 -12.11 -19.07 -3.63
N LEU A 951 -12.97 -20.12 -3.72
CA LEU A 951 -13.93 -20.23 -4.84
C LEU A 951 -14.71 -18.94 -5.08
N PRO A 952 -15.23 -18.21 -4.05
CA PRO A 952 -15.89 -16.94 -4.27
C PRO A 952 -15.00 -15.76 -4.63
N ARG A 953 -13.69 -15.87 -4.39
CA ARG A 953 -12.71 -14.74 -4.46
C ARG A 953 -12.92 -13.86 -5.69
N TYR A 954 -13.33 -14.45 -6.78
CA TYR A 954 -13.44 -13.83 -8.08
C TYR A 954 -14.82 -13.90 -8.70
N LEU A 955 -15.79 -14.39 -7.97
CA LEU A 955 -17.18 -14.40 -8.41
C LEU A 955 -17.82 -13.05 -8.07
N GLY A 956 -18.50 -12.45 -9.04
CA GLY A 956 -19.25 -11.21 -8.81
C GLY A 956 -20.45 -11.44 -7.87
N ASP A 957 -20.93 -10.36 -7.26
CA ASP A 957 -22.04 -10.39 -6.28
C ASP A 957 -23.37 -10.97 -6.84
N GLY A 958 -23.49 -11.14 -8.17
CA GLY A 958 -24.62 -11.80 -8.84
C GLY A 958 -24.57 -13.32 -8.88
N VAL A 959 -23.47 -13.94 -8.41
CA VAL A 959 -23.29 -15.39 -8.41
C VAL A 959 -23.55 -15.95 -7.02
N THR A 960 -24.56 -16.77 -6.87
CA THR A 960 -24.86 -17.46 -5.61
C THR A 960 -23.94 -18.68 -5.45
N ILE A 961 -23.31 -18.80 -4.29
CA ILE A 961 -22.48 -19.95 -3.93
C ILE A 961 -22.88 -20.48 -2.54
N ALA A 962 -22.87 -21.80 -2.39
CA ALA A 962 -22.99 -22.50 -1.12
C ALA A 962 -21.73 -23.37 -0.96
N HIS A 963 -20.83 -23.04 -0.02
CA HIS A 963 -19.51 -23.69 0.02
C HIS A 963 -18.99 -23.88 1.44
N LYS A 964 -17.91 -24.70 1.56
CA LYS A 964 -17.18 -24.91 2.79
C LYS A 964 -15.68 -24.97 2.53
N THR A 965 -14.94 -24.12 3.25
CA THR A 965 -13.47 -24.04 3.20
C THR A 965 -12.78 -25.00 4.16
N GLY A 966 -11.51 -25.30 3.91
CA GLY A 966 -10.64 -26.09 4.80
C GLY A 966 -9.20 -25.59 4.74
N ASP A 967 -8.58 -25.33 5.90
CA ASP A 967 -7.27 -24.69 6.02
C ASP A 967 -6.24 -25.55 6.73
N GLY A 968 -5.04 -25.60 6.17
CA GLY A 968 -3.82 -26.10 6.79
C GLY A 968 -2.64 -25.25 6.32
N GLN A 969 -2.68 -23.96 6.72
CA GLN A 969 -1.73 -22.95 6.25
C GLN A 969 -0.28 -23.25 6.66
N PRO A 970 0.69 -22.93 5.79
CA PRO A 970 0.54 -22.38 4.43
C PRO A 970 0.36 -23.45 3.33
N TRP A 971 0.30 -24.74 3.65
CA TRP A 971 0.45 -25.87 2.72
C TRP A 971 -0.83 -26.41 2.11
N VAL A 972 -1.97 -26.08 2.72
CA VAL A 972 -3.30 -26.56 2.28
C VAL A 972 -4.31 -25.42 2.34
N ALA A 973 -5.02 -25.24 1.24
CA ALA A 973 -6.24 -24.45 1.16
C ALA A 973 -7.23 -25.27 0.31
N ASN A 974 -8.40 -25.60 0.87
CA ASN A 974 -9.43 -26.40 0.22
C ASN A 974 -10.73 -25.61 0.15
N ASP A 975 -11.52 -25.80 -0.91
CA ASP A 975 -12.87 -25.30 -0.96
C ASP A 975 -13.76 -26.22 -1.80
N ALA A 976 -15.01 -26.43 -1.36
CA ALA A 976 -15.96 -27.29 -2.02
C ALA A 976 -17.38 -26.71 -1.91
N GLY A 977 -18.13 -26.71 -3.01
CA GLY A 977 -19.45 -26.13 -3.00
C GLY A 977 -20.28 -26.28 -4.26
N ILE A 978 -21.42 -25.59 -4.25
CA ILE A 978 -22.37 -25.50 -5.35
C ILE A 978 -22.46 -24.02 -5.76
N VAL A 979 -22.26 -23.73 -7.03
CA VAL A 979 -22.39 -22.40 -7.62
C VAL A 979 -23.59 -22.40 -8.57
N TRP A 980 -24.45 -21.41 -8.48
CA TRP A 980 -25.57 -21.26 -9.41
C TRP A 980 -25.21 -20.25 -10.51
N VAL A 981 -25.11 -20.76 -11.74
CA VAL A 981 -24.85 -19.95 -12.93
C VAL A 981 -26.10 -19.97 -13.81
N ARG A 982 -26.73 -18.82 -14.01
CA ARG A 982 -28.00 -18.72 -14.75
C ARG A 982 -29.06 -19.71 -14.24
N GLY A 983 -29.10 -19.92 -12.93
CA GLY A 983 -30.04 -20.86 -12.30
C GLY A 983 -29.64 -22.34 -12.37
N GLN A 984 -28.53 -22.68 -13.07
CA GLN A 984 -28.02 -24.06 -13.14
C GLN A 984 -27.04 -24.31 -12.01
N PRO A 985 -27.21 -25.37 -11.22
CA PRO A 985 -26.28 -25.75 -10.18
C PRO A 985 -25.04 -26.43 -10.77
N ILE A 986 -23.89 -25.92 -10.41
CA ILE A 986 -22.57 -26.47 -10.77
C ILE A 986 -21.83 -26.81 -9.49
N VAL A 987 -21.45 -28.07 -9.34
CA VAL A 987 -20.61 -28.51 -8.22
C VAL A 987 -19.17 -28.23 -8.55
N MET A 988 -18.43 -27.66 -7.60
CA MET A 988 -17.00 -27.43 -7.68
C MET A 988 -16.31 -27.90 -6.40
N VAL A 989 -15.24 -28.67 -6.54
CA VAL A 989 -14.40 -29.11 -5.45
C VAL A 989 -12.96 -28.90 -5.85
N VAL A 990 -12.22 -28.18 -5.04
CA VAL A 990 -10.77 -28.03 -5.15
C VAL A 990 -10.14 -28.47 -3.83
N LEU A 991 -9.26 -29.46 -3.91
CA LEU A 991 -8.48 -29.96 -2.78
C LEU A 991 -7.01 -29.77 -3.08
N THR A 992 -6.25 -29.30 -2.09
CA THR A 992 -4.82 -29.02 -2.24
C THR A 992 -3.99 -29.72 -1.18
N GLY A 993 -2.69 -29.89 -1.42
CA GLY A 993 -1.77 -30.47 -0.48
C GLY A 993 -0.32 -30.39 -0.93
N HIS A 994 0.60 -30.55 0.01
CA HIS A 994 2.05 -30.55 -0.23
C HIS A 994 2.56 -29.29 -0.96
N HIS A 995 1.88 -28.16 -0.77
CA HIS A 995 2.30 -26.91 -1.36
C HIS A 995 3.58 -26.39 -0.72
N ARG A 996 4.47 -25.78 -1.51
CA ARG A 996 5.77 -25.27 -1.05
C ARG A 996 5.88 -23.76 -1.07
N GLY A 997 4.88 -23.08 -1.65
CA GLY A 997 4.77 -21.65 -1.73
C GLY A 997 3.91 -21.05 -0.62
N HIS A 998 3.41 -19.84 -0.86
CA HIS A 998 2.52 -19.14 0.05
C HIS A 998 1.05 -19.59 -0.14
N SER A 999 0.28 -19.71 0.94
CA SER A 999 -1.12 -20.15 0.88
C SER A 999 -2.02 -19.30 -0.02
N ASP A 1000 -1.65 -18.03 -0.27
CA ASP A 1000 -2.39 -17.15 -1.16
C ASP A 1000 -2.32 -17.60 -2.63
N GLU A 1001 -1.27 -18.29 -3.04
CA GLU A 1001 -1.16 -18.90 -4.38
C GLU A 1001 -2.21 -20.00 -4.59
N LEU A 1002 -2.47 -20.79 -3.55
CA LEU A 1002 -3.53 -21.79 -3.57
C LEU A 1002 -4.93 -21.14 -3.69
N ARG A 1003 -5.19 -20.13 -2.84
CA ARG A 1003 -6.45 -19.37 -2.85
C ARG A 1003 -6.70 -18.64 -4.16
N GLU A 1004 -5.62 -18.09 -4.73
CA GLU A 1004 -5.64 -17.47 -6.06
C GLU A 1004 -6.04 -18.50 -7.12
N ALA A 1005 -5.39 -19.68 -7.12
CA ALA A 1005 -5.68 -20.73 -8.08
C ALA A 1005 -7.13 -21.23 -7.96
N GLU A 1006 -7.65 -21.43 -6.75
CA GLU A 1006 -9.03 -21.82 -6.48
C GLU A 1006 -10.03 -20.78 -7.02
N GLY A 1007 -9.79 -19.51 -6.74
CA GLY A 1007 -10.61 -18.43 -7.26
C GLY A 1007 -10.60 -18.37 -8.79
N ARG A 1008 -9.43 -18.58 -9.42
CA ARG A 1008 -9.31 -18.63 -10.88
C ARG A 1008 -10.01 -19.84 -11.50
N ILE A 1009 -9.98 -20.99 -10.83
CA ILE A 1009 -10.73 -22.17 -11.23
C ILE A 1009 -12.23 -21.87 -11.23
N ALA A 1010 -12.75 -21.33 -10.15
CA ALA A 1010 -14.18 -20.98 -10.05
C ALA A 1010 -14.58 -19.94 -11.10
N GLU A 1011 -13.76 -18.92 -11.30
CA GLU A 1011 -13.98 -17.91 -12.33
C GLU A 1011 -14.02 -18.53 -13.74
N ALA A 1012 -13.08 -19.39 -14.07
CA ALA A 1012 -13.04 -20.08 -15.37
C ALA A 1012 -14.28 -20.93 -15.61
N VAL A 1013 -14.76 -21.63 -14.58
CA VAL A 1013 -15.99 -22.44 -14.63
C VAL A 1013 -17.22 -21.56 -14.83
N VAL A 1014 -17.38 -20.52 -14.03
CA VAL A 1014 -18.55 -19.61 -14.11
C VAL A 1014 -18.60 -18.93 -15.46
N ARG A 1015 -17.46 -18.49 -16.01
CA ARG A 1015 -17.38 -17.91 -17.36
C ARG A 1015 -17.72 -18.90 -18.46
N HIS A 1016 -17.27 -20.14 -18.33
CA HIS A 1016 -17.55 -21.19 -19.33
C HIS A 1016 -19.06 -21.38 -19.49
N TYR A 1017 -19.80 -21.35 -18.38
CA TYR A 1017 -21.25 -21.49 -18.38
C TYR A 1017 -22.02 -20.17 -18.52
N GLY A 1018 -21.32 -19.08 -18.85
CA GLY A 1018 -21.91 -17.77 -19.18
C GLY A 1018 -22.44 -16.97 -18.00
N GLY A 1019 -21.88 -17.15 -16.81
CA GLY A 1019 -22.29 -16.46 -15.58
C GLY A 1019 -21.59 -15.13 -15.29
N MET A 1020 -20.63 -14.72 -16.10
CA MET A 1020 -19.84 -13.48 -15.92
C MET A 1020 -19.64 -12.79 -17.26
#